data_6ac78aca87d724a15ad0fe44570e62a1
#
_entry.id   6ac78aca87d724a15ad0fe44570e62a1
#
_cell.length_a   1.000
_cell.length_b   1.000
_cell.length_c   1.000
_cell.angle_alpha   90.00
_cell.angle_beta   90.00
_cell.angle_gamma   90.00
#
_symmetry.space_group_name_H-M   'P 1'
#
loop_
_entity.id
_entity.type
_entity.pdbx_description
1 polymer ?
#
loop_
_entity_poly.entity_id
_entity_poly.type
_entity_poly.pdbx_seq_one_letter_code
_entity_poly.pdbx_strand_id
1 'polypeptide(L)'
;MTEQGPEAFDATLIRDEGKTSAGRVLKGDVLLQSLWNLGLGRSSILFQFNAKLKTFQPAILHGRASGLSLQAAQSLITHFTHTGNTFLYLRSFAERTFASATSIPAKVALATSVSSILASLEDTLGKQFTKIRSLMQLQHQFARPRNVLIHVARMVDAVKHAKTNEQLSSILHHRLLELEEGDEQLRQLSCQVLSQVARPSLELLSEWMGIRKEQASVPIWQRGSFVIVEDTSVDALTLDYTYRSEMMPRFISPEDGNTIFETGHSLRFLKSQHPDHPLARLDGLAVQPPDMEWGFQWQDIEILASKAKAYEERLRQALLAFSTGSTDMAPSLLTPSALESATEAPNNSQSLDRYFEESIQRMDEAPKWSSQALPDELQLLMERTLQNADEDGGVATNTFSPPMSLASTLSFRPLITAQAKLVNAATIRLFFRSHQLRLHLSLQRQYHLLGDGVFSSLLATALFDPDRESAERHKGRMRSGVHMGLQLGSRTSWPPASSELRLALRGVLSESYYSSTLYQSTLGAEAIVAPTTLLNNRDNDELPGQLNFAIRNLTEAEQEKVMDPDALHALDFLRLQYVAPAPLNLVITSTSLEKYDYIFKFLLRLLRMLFVVSHLPRRYADSNARQFRTEAYHFVITLTNYVFQTGITEPWDDFDNFVRTVETRLHEEDLAGELGVRVTEGVASLRDTHDKCLDSILFALLLRRRQRKIMALVEEIFDHILLFAKMQNSNTQQGGESVEALYAKLRGKIRVFLSVCRGLTGKQGYGKGRGTVEENSMERLVVAMEMNGYFA
;
A
#
# COMPACT_ATOMS: atom_id res chain seq x y z
N MET A 1 -11.32 -54.11 -39.53
CA MET A 1 -12.58 -53.95 -38.79
C MET A 1 -13.66 -54.25 -39.79
N THR A 2 -14.07 -55.14 -39.70
CA THR A 2 -14.99 -56.21 -39.90
C THR A 2 -16.14 -55.84 -40.86
N GLU A 3 -15.96 -56.29 -42.01
CA GLU A 3 -16.99 -56.56 -43.00
C GLU A 3 -18.08 -57.53 -42.47
N GLN A 4 -17.90 -58.02 -41.24
CA GLN A 4 -18.87 -58.85 -40.54
C GLN A 4 -19.69 -57.97 -39.60
N GLY A 5 -20.97 -57.91 -39.72
CA GLY A 5 -21.89 -57.09 -39.03
C GLY A 5 -21.82 -57.07 -37.47
N PRO A 6 -22.62 -56.30 -36.78
CA PRO A 6 -22.58 -56.13 -35.33
C PRO A 6 -22.75 -57.41 -34.54
N GLU A 7 -23.42 -58.40 -35.12
CA GLU A 7 -23.62 -59.75 -34.50
C GLU A 7 -22.30 -60.52 -34.40
N ALA A 8 -21.43 -60.46 -35.41
CA ALA A 8 -20.11 -61.14 -35.38
C ALA A 8 -19.18 -60.42 -34.37
N PHE A 9 -19.28 -59.14 -34.21
CA PHE A 9 -18.57 -58.36 -33.18
C PHE A 9 -19.03 -58.76 -31.78
N ASP A 10 -20.33 -58.83 -31.53
CA ASP A 10 -20.89 -59.25 -30.24
C ASP A 10 -20.46 -60.68 -29.90
N ALA A 11 -20.43 -61.62 -30.91
CA ALA A 11 -19.97 -63.01 -30.71
C ALA A 11 -18.48 -63.11 -30.30
N THR A 12 -17.60 -62.14 -30.68
CA THR A 12 -16.20 -62.16 -30.24
C THR A 12 -16.02 -61.67 -28.80
N LEU A 13 -16.98 -60.88 -28.31
CA LEU A 13 -16.96 -60.32 -26.97
C LEU A 13 -17.65 -61.15 -25.91
N ILE A 14 -18.65 -61.95 -26.31
CA ILE A 14 -19.51 -62.70 -25.43
C ILE A 14 -19.02 -64.16 -25.35
N ARG A 15 -19.00 -64.70 -24.15
CA ARG A 15 -18.76 -66.15 -23.93
C ARG A 15 -20.05 -66.92 -24.05
N ASP A 16 -20.04 -68.01 -24.80
CA ASP A 16 -21.19 -68.80 -25.02
C ASP A 16 -21.56 -69.66 -23.79
N GLU A 17 -22.03 -69.03 -22.71
CA GLU A 17 -22.61 -69.69 -21.53
C GLU A 17 -24.11 -69.43 -21.56
N GLY A 18 -24.84 -70.41 -21.78
CA GLY A 18 -26.29 -70.43 -22.00
C GLY A 18 -27.12 -69.35 -21.35
N LYS A 19 -28.18 -68.95 -22.01
CA LYS A 19 -29.13 -67.88 -21.67
C LYS A 19 -29.58 -67.87 -20.19
N THR A 20 -28.87 -67.28 -19.33
CA THR A 20 -29.33 -67.01 -17.97
C THR A 20 -29.95 -65.60 -17.91
N SER A 21 -31.04 -65.47 -17.20
CA SER A 21 -31.83 -64.23 -16.98
C SER A 21 -31.06 -63.12 -16.27
N ALA A 22 -29.77 -63.30 -16.05
CA ALA A 22 -28.87 -62.46 -15.22
C ALA A 22 -27.90 -61.54 -16.00
N GLY A 23 -28.21 -61.23 -17.26
CA GLY A 23 -27.35 -60.35 -18.10
C GLY A 23 -26.37 -61.09 -19.00
N ARG A 24 -25.76 -60.40 -19.97
CA ARG A 24 -24.79 -60.90 -20.91
C ARG A 24 -23.41 -61.14 -20.27
N VAL A 25 -22.82 -62.34 -20.45
CA VAL A 25 -21.50 -62.65 -19.92
C VAL A 25 -20.44 -62.23 -20.91
N LEU A 26 -19.55 -61.35 -20.50
CA LEU A 26 -18.44 -60.83 -21.25
C LEU A 26 -17.14 -61.60 -20.95
N LYS A 27 -16.23 -61.68 -21.92
CA LYS A 27 -14.91 -62.23 -21.68
C LYS A 27 -14.14 -61.37 -20.65
N GLY A 28 -13.61 -62.03 -19.63
CA GLY A 28 -12.96 -61.32 -18.51
C GLY A 28 -11.82 -60.40 -18.95
N ASP A 29 -10.99 -60.81 -19.89
CA ASP A 29 -9.84 -60.04 -20.39
C ASP A 29 -10.29 -58.79 -21.16
N VAL A 30 -11.36 -58.92 -21.97
CA VAL A 30 -11.93 -57.77 -22.73
C VAL A 30 -12.56 -56.75 -21.79
N LEU A 31 -13.25 -57.24 -20.75
CA LEU A 31 -13.85 -56.36 -19.75
C LEU A 31 -12.75 -55.66 -18.94
N LEU A 32 -11.69 -56.38 -18.53
CA LEU A 32 -10.58 -55.84 -17.80
C LEU A 32 -9.83 -54.73 -18.59
N GLN A 33 -9.51 -55.01 -19.87
CA GLN A 33 -8.88 -54.03 -20.74
C GLN A 33 -9.77 -52.84 -21.03
N SER A 34 -11.08 -53.03 -21.17
CA SER A 34 -12.05 -51.98 -21.42
C SER A 34 -12.26 -51.12 -20.19
N LEU A 35 -12.30 -51.70 -18.98
CA LEU A 35 -12.37 -50.93 -17.70
C LEU A 35 -11.05 -50.17 -17.41
N TRP A 36 -9.90 -50.75 -17.76
CA TRP A 36 -8.64 -50.07 -17.71
C TRP A 36 -8.66 -48.78 -18.56
N ASN A 37 -9.04 -48.90 -19.84
CA ASN A 37 -9.15 -47.76 -20.73
C ASN A 37 -10.17 -46.73 -20.23
N LEU A 38 -11.33 -47.22 -19.71
CA LEU A 38 -12.33 -46.36 -19.10
C LEU A 38 -11.79 -45.56 -17.92
N GLY A 39 -11.02 -46.18 -17.02
CA GLY A 39 -10.41 -45.54 -15.87
C GLY A 39 -9.41 -44.43 -16.26
N LEU A 40 -8.76 -44.55 -17.41
CA LEU A 40 -7.87 -43.52 -17.99
C LEU A 40 -8.62 -42.51 -18.86
N GLY A 41 -9.95 -42.53 -18.88
CA GLY A 41 -10.73 -41.60 -19.70
C GLY A 41 -10.61 -41.84 -21.20
N ARG A 42 -10.29 -43.07 -21.62
CA ARG A 42 -10.17 -43.46 -23.03
C ARG A 42 -11.38 -44.30 -23.49
N SER A 43 -11.90 -44.02 -24.67
CA SER A 43 -12.95 -44.83 -25.27
C SER A 43 -12.41 -46.23 -25.60
N SER A 44 -13.22 -47.23 -25.40
CA SER A 44 -12.90 -48.65 -25.69
C SER A 44 -14.07 -49.32 -26.45
N ILE A 45 -13.91 -50.56 -26.77
CA ILE A 45 -14.89 -51.34 -27.48
C ILE A 45 -16.23 -51.40 -26.70
N LEU A 46 -16.13 -51.57 -25.37
CA LEU A 46 -17.33 -51.71 -24.50
C LEU A 46 -17.85 -50.38 -23.98
N PHE A 47 -17.03 -49.32 -23.97
CA PHE A 47 -17.40 -48.02 -23.41
C PHE A 47 -17.02 -46.90 -24.37
N GLN A 48 -18.02 -46.13 -24.81
CA GLN A 48 -17.83 -44.99 -25.69
C GLN A 48 -18.22 -43.69 -25.01
N PHE A 49 -17.43 -42.65 -25.22
CA PHE A 49 -17.73 -41.34 -24.66
C PHE A 49 -18.83 -40.66 -25.47
N ASN A 50 -19.90 -40.28 -24.79
CA ASN A 50 -20.99 -39.50 -25.38
C ASN A 50 -20.79 -38.03 -25.07
N ALA A 51 -20.42 -37.22 -26.07
CA ALA A 51 -20.16 -35.77 -25.93
C ALA A 51 -21.41 -34.99 -25.48
N LYS A 52 -22.63 -35.44 -25.82
CA LYS A 52 -23.87 -34.76 -25.41
C LYS A 52 -24.17 -34.96 -23.94
N LEU A 53 -23.96 -36.14 -23.40
CA LEU A 53 -24.21 -36.48 -22.01
C LEU A 53 -22.97 -36.25 -21.12
N LYS A 54 -21.81 -35.99 -21.73
CA LYS A 54 -20.52 -35.82 -21.04
C LYS A 54 -20.17 -37.02 -20.13
N THR A 55 -20.55 -38.20 -20.54
CA THR A 55 -20.29 -39.42 -19.78
C THR A 55 -20.03 -40.60 -20.71
N PHE A 56 -19.31 -41.62 -20.22
CA PHE A 56 -19.13 -42.85 -20.93
C PHE A 56 -20.38 -43.72 -20.84
N GLN A 57 -20.77 -44.28 -21.96
CA GLN A 57 -21.92 -45.18 -22.07
C GLN A 57 -21.45 -46.58 -22.44
N PRO A 58 -21.99 -47.63 -21.79
CA PRO A 58 -21.70 -49.01 -22.16
C PRO A 58 -22.38 -49.37 -23.49
N ALA A 59 -21.61 -49.93 -24.40
CA ALA A 59 -22.14 -50.46 -25.67
C ALA A 59 -23.05 -51.67 -25.45
N ILE A 60 -22.79 -52.45 -24.41
CA ILE A 60 -23.59 -53.61 -24.03
C ILE A 60 -24.25 -53.35 -22.67
N LEU A 61 -25.58 -53.28 -22.67
CA LEU A 61 -26.40 -53.15 -21.47
C LEU A 61 -26.37 -54.47 -20.68
N HIS A 62 -26.22 -54.34 -19.35
CA HIS A 62 -26.19 -55.51 -18.43
C HIS A 62 -25.06 -56.53 -18.69
N GLY A 63 -23.89 -56.06 -19.17
CA GLY A 63 -22.71 -56.90 -19.30
C GLY A 63 -22.07 -57.20 -17.95
N ARG A 64 -21.70 -58.49 -17.70
CA ARG A 64 -20.95 -58.88 -16.48
C ARG A 64 -19.85 -59.87 -16.84
N ALA A 65 -18.80 -60.01 -16.06
CA ALA A 65 -17.82 -61.05 -16.17
C ALA A 65 -18.36 -62.32 -15.52
N SER A 66 -17.86 -63.50 -16.01
CA SER A 66 -18.15 -64.80 -15.38
C SER A 66 -17.70 -64.76 -13.89
N GLY A 67 -18.61 -65.23 -13.01
CA GLY A 67 -18.36 -65.21 -11.56
C GLY A 67 -18.72 -63.93 -10.81
N LEU A 68 -19.17 -62.85 -11.51
CA LEU A 68 -19.68 -61.62 -10.89
C LEU A 68 -21.21 -61.54 -10.94
N SER A 69 -21.83 -61.02 -9.86
CA SER A 69 -23.26 -60.65 -9.90
C SER A 69 -23.47 -59.42 -10.79
N LEU A 70 -24.67 -59.30 -11.36
CA LEU A 70 -25.00 -58.11 -12.17
C LEU A 70 -24.84 -56.79 -11.41
N GLN A 71 -25.26 -56.76 -10.14
CA GLN A 71 -25.13 -55.57 -9.28
C GLN A 71 -23.68 -55.21 -9.03
N ALA A 72 -22.82 -56.21 -8.76
CA ALA A 72 -21.40 -55.96 -8.56
C ALA A 72 -20.72 -55.44 -9.85
N ALA A 73 -21.08 -56.02 -11.01
CA ALA A 73 -20.58 -55.52 -12.29
C ALA A 73 -21.01 -54.08 -12.58
N GLN A 74 -22.29 -53.74 -12.35
CA GLN A 74 -22.81 -52.40 -12.52
C GLN A 74 -22.16 -51.41 -11.58
N SER A 75 -21.95 -51.74 -10.29
CA SER A 75 -21.25 -50.92 -9.34
C SER A 75 -19.83 -50.65 -9.79
N LEU A 76 -19.12 -51.68 -10.24
CA LEU A 76 -17.74 -51.56 -10.76
C LEU A 76 -17.70 -50.66 -12.00
N ILE A 77 -18.58 -50.86 -12.97
CA ILE A 77 -18.67 -50.02 -14.17
C ILE A 77 -18.97 -48.58 -13.81
N THR A 78 -19.91 -48.30 -12.90
CA THR A 78 -20.24 -46.96 -12.45
C THR A 78 -19.03 -46.30 -11.78
N HIS A 79 -18.30 -47.05 -10.98
CA HIS A 79 -17.10 -46.58 -10.31
C HIS A 79 -15.99 -46.15 -11.29
N PHE A 80 -15.73 -46.98 -12.32
CA PHE A 80 -14.77 -46.65 -13.37
C PHE A 80 -15.27 -45.56 -14.32
N THR A 81 -16.58 -45.52 -14.61
CA THR A 81 -17.17 -44.43 -15.40
C THR A 81 -16.99 -43.09 -14.72
N HIS A 82 -17.20 -43.01 -13.40
CA HIS A 82 -16.93 -41.78 -12.64
C HIS A 82 -15.46 -41.39 -12.69
N THR A 83 -14.53 -42.36 -12.51
CA THR A 83 -13.10 -42.11 -12.59
C THR A 83 -12.69 -41.61 -13.98
N GLY A 84 -13.16 -42.25 -15.05
CA GLY A 84 -12.85 -41.84 -16.41
C GLY A 84 -13.42 -40.49 -16.79
N ASN A 85 -14.66 -40.21 -16.35
CA ASN A 85 -15.25 -38.88 -16.55
C ASN A 85 -14.44 -37.80 -15.85
N THR A 86 -13.98 -38.03 -14.62
CA THR A 86 -13.12 -37.09 -13.86
C THR A 86 -11.79 -36.90 -14.57
N PHE A 87 -11.20 -37.97 -15.06
CA PHE A 87 -9.93 -37.93 -15.81
C PHE A 87 -10.05 -37.05 -17.07
N LEU A 88 -11.11 -37.30 -17.83
CA LEU A 88 -11.41 -36.59 -19.08
C LEU A 88 -11.77 -35.11 -18.81
N TYR A 89 -12.46 -34.85 -17.71
CA TYR A 89 -12.73 -33.48 -17.26
C TYR A 89 -11.46 -32.69 -16.98
N LEU A 90 -10.53 -33.26 -16.22
CA LEU A 90 -9.26 -32.63 -15.90
C LEU A 90 -8.39 -32.43 -17.15
N ARG A 91 -8.33 -33.40 -18.06
CA ARG A 91 -7.62 -33.28 -19.34
C ARG A 91 -8.20 -32.14 -20.18
N SER A 92 -9.54 -32.08 -20.30
CA SER A 92 -10.22 -31.04 -21.06
C SER A 92 -10.05 -29.65 -20.43
N PHE A 93 -9.90 -29.56 -19.11
CA PHE A 93 -9.57 -28.32 -18.41
C PHE A 93 -8.19 -27.83 -18.80
N ALA A 94 -7.18 -28.73 -18.77
CA ALA A 94 -5.80 -28.36 -19.13
C ALA A 94 -5.72 -27.91 -20.61
N GLU A 95 -6.28 -28.68 -21.54
CA GLU A 95 -6.30 -28.39 -22.97
C GLU A 95 -6.98 -27.06 -23.28
N ARG A 96 -8.13 -26.77 -22.69
CA ARG A 96 -8.85 -25.50 -22.86
C ARG A 96 -8.04 -24.32 -22.31
N THR A 97 -7.37 -24.53 -21.18
CA THR A 97 -6.56 -23.46 -20.57
C THR A 97 -5.36 -23.14 -21.42
N PHE A 98 -4.67 -24.15 -21.97
CA PHE A 98 -3.52 -23.95 -22.87
C PHE A 98 -3.95 -23.36 -24.24
N ALA A 99 -5.14 -23.69 -24.74
CA ALA A 99 -5.65 -23.13 -25.97
C ALA A 99 -6.12 -21.66 -25.86
N SER A 100 -6.31 -21.17 -24.64
CA SER A 100 -6.82 -19.82 -24.41
C SER A 100 -5.68 -18.82 -24.24
N ALA A 101 -5.54 -17.88 -25.19
CA ALA A 101 -4.54 -16.80 -25.11
C ALA A 101 -4.80 -15.79 -23.95
N THR A 102 -6.01 -15.76 -23.40
CA THR A 102 -6.42 -14.86 -22.34
C THR A 102 -6.39 -15.48 -20.95
N SER A 103 -5.81 -16.69 -20.81
CA SER A 103 -5.71 -17.36 -19.53
C SER A 103 -4.76 -16.62 -18.59
N ILE A 104 -5.17 -16.45 -17.34
CA ILE A 104 -4.33 -15.86 -16.30
C ILE A 104 -3.15 -16.80 -15.97
N PRO A 105 -1.94 -16.27 -15.69
CA PRO A 105 -0.74 -17.09 -15.43
C PRO A 105 -0.94 -18.16 -14.34
N ALA A 106 -1.60 -17.82 -13.23
CA ALA A 106 -1.90 -18.79 -12.17
C ALA A 106 -2.78 -19.96 -12.63
N LYS A 107 -3.71 -19.70 -13.56
CA LYS A 107 -4.55 -20.77 -14.14
C LYS A 107 -3.76 -21.66 -15.08
N VAL A 108 -2.81 -21.07 -15.82
CA VAL A 108 -1.87 -21.84 -16.66
C VAL A 108 -0.99 -22.72 -15.78
N ALA A 109 -0.45 -22.19 -14.68
CA ALA A 109 0.34 -22.96 -13.72
C ALA A 109 -0.47 -24.13 -13.12
N LEU A 110 -1.74 -23.89 -12.79
CA LEU A 110 -2.64 -24.98 -12.34
C LEU A 110 -2.86 -26.02 -13.42
N ALA A 111 -3.09 -25.61 -14.66
CA ALA A 111 -3.26 -26.54 -15.78
C ALA A 111 -1.98 -27.36 -16.03
N THR A 112 -0.80 -26.77 -15.90
CA THR A 112 0.48 -27.47 -15.99
C THR A 112 0.63 -28.50 -14.88
N SER A 113 0.30 -28.12 -13.62
CA SER A 113 0.33 -29.04 -12.48
C SER A 113 -0.65 -30.20 -12.68
N VAL A 114 -1.86 -29.92 -13.15
CA VAL A 114 -2.88 -30.96 -13.46
C VAL A 114 -2.39 -31.88 -14.56
N SER A 115 -1.79 -31.35 -15.63
CA SER A 115 -1.24 -32.14 -16.74
C SER A 115 -0.10 -33.05 -16.27
N SER A 116 0.80 -32.53 -15.41
CA SER A 116 1.88 -33.32 -14.82
C SER A 116 1.35 -34.47 -13.93
N ILE A 117 0.34 -34.20 -13.11
CA ILE A 117 -0.33 -35.20 -12.28
C ILE A 117 -0.97 -36.30 -13.15
N LEU A 118 -1.71 -35.93 -14.20
CA LEU A 118 -2.32 -36.88 -15.11
C LEU A 118 -1.29 -37.75 -15.83
N ALA A 119 -0.19 -37.14 -16.30
CA ALA A 119 0.90 -37.87 -16.95
C ALA A 119 1.58 -38.84 -15.99
N SER A 120 1.84 -38.44 -14.74
CA SER A 120 2.42 -39.34 -13.71
C SER A 120 1.49 -40.51 -13.38
N LEU A 121 0.16 -40.24 -13.32
CA LEU A 121 -0.82 -41.31 -13.11
C LEU A 121 -0.88 -42.28 -14.28
N GLU A 122 -0.86 -41.80 -15.52
CA GLU A 122 -0.87 -42.64 -16.72
C GLU A 122 0.42 -43.53 -16.79
N ASP A 123 1.57 -42.96 -16.48
CA ASP A 123 2.85 -43.68 -16.48
C ASP A 123 2.89 -44.77 -15.39
N THR A 124 2.51 -44.41 -14.16
CA THR A 124 2.51 -45.37 -13.04
C THR A 124 1.51 -46.49 -13.25
N LEU A 125 0.28 -46.17 -13.67
CA LEU A 125 -0.69 -47.21 -14.01
C LEU A 125 -0.24 -48.05 -15.19
N GLY A 126 0.36 -47.43 -16.23
CA GLY A 126 0.92 -48.14 -17.39
C GLY A 126 1.96 -49.19 -17.01
N LYS A 127 2.89 -48.87 -16.12
CA LYS A 127 3.90 -49.81 -15.59
C LYS A 127 3.28 -50.98 -14.83
N GLN A 128 2.12 -50.79 -14.20
CA GLN A 128 1.44 -51.79 -13.38
C GLN A 128 0.49 -52.69 -14.18
N PHE A 129 0.01 -52.24 -15.35
CA PHE A 129 -0.98 -52.98 -16.15
C PHE A 129 -0.62 -54.43 -16.46
N THR A 130 0.62 -54.72 -16.78
CA THR A 130 1.12 -56.06 -17.10
C THR A 130 1.04 -57.05 -15.93
N LYS A 131 0.93 -56.54 -14.70
CA LYS A 131 0.85 -57.34 -13.47
C LYS A 131 -0.59 -57.67 -13.07
N ILE A 132 -1.59 -57.00 -13.64
CA ILE A 132 -3.01 -57.10 -13.27
C ILE A 132 -3.64 -58.28 -14.01
N ARG A 133 -4.21 -59.23 -13.24
CA ARG A 133 -4.89 -60.44 -13.79
C ARG A 133 -6.36 -60.54 -13.37
N SER A 134 -6.79 -59.73 -12.40
CA SER A 134 -8.17 -59.83 -11.91
C SER A 134 -8.82 -58.46 -11.81
N LEU A 135 -10.15 -58.39 -11.90
CA LEU A 135 -10.95 -57.16 -11.73
C LEU A 135 -10.81 -56.57 -10.33
N MET A 136 -10.61 -57.42 -9.32
CA MET A 136 -10.39 -56.91 -7.95
C MET A 136 -9.04 -56.22 -7.80
N GLN A 137 -7.98 -56.79 -8.41
CA GLN A 137 -6.66 -56.12 -8.46
C GLN A 137 -6.74 -54.81 -9.20
N LEU A 138 -7.48 -54.77 -10.32
CA LEU A 138 -7.72 -53.55 -11.08
C LEU A 138 -8.39 -52.47 -10.20
N GLN A 139 -9.42 -52.85 -9.47
CA GLN A 139 -10.13 -51.93 -8.56
C GLN A 139 -9.22 -51.42 -7.45
N HIS A 140 -8.42 -52.29 -6.88
CA HIS A 140 -7.45 -51.92 -5.83
C HIS A 140 -6.38 -50.93 -6.35
N GLN A 141 -5.85 -51.17 -7.52
CA GLN A 141 -4.85 -50.30 -8.17
C GLN A 141 -5.43 -48.91 -8.50
N PHE A 142 -6.70 -48.80 -8.85
CA PHE A 142 -7.36 -47.53 -9.14
C PHE A 142 -7.89 -46.79 -7.88
N ALA A 143 -7.85 -47.40 -6.70
CA ALA A 143 -8.38 -46.80 -5.49
C ALA A 143 -7.70 -45.47 -5.12
N ARG A 144 -6.38 -45.46 -5.03
CA ARG A 144 -5.59 -44.23 -4.75
C ARG A 144 -5.62 -43.21 -5.90
N PRO A 145 -5.30 -43.58 -7.15
CA PRO A 145 -5.43 -42.70 -8.30
C PRO A 145 -6.77 -41.98 -8.37
N ARG A 146 -7.86 -42.72 -8.11
CA ARG A 146 -9.20 -42.13 -8.06
C ARG A 146 -9.35 -41.04 -6.99
N ASN A 147 -8.84 -41.28 -5.77
CA ASN A 147 -8.91 -40.30 -4.70
C ASN A 147 -8.15 -39.04 -5.08
N VAL A 148 -6.95 -39.17 -5.67
CA VAL A 148 -6.17 -38.04 -6.19
C VAL A 148 -6.95 -37.28 -7.27
N LEU A 149 -7.54 -38.00 -8.25
CA LEU A 149 -8.31 -37.39 -9.34
C LEU A 149 -9.51 -36.59 -8.80
N ILE A 150 -10.26 -37.16 -7.87
CA ILE A 150 -11.41 -36.49 -7.24
C ILE A 150 -10.98 -35.26 -6.48
N HIS A 151 -9.86 -35.35 -5.75
CA HIS A 151 -9.30 -34.23 -5.02
C HIS A 151 -8.89 -33.09 -5.96
N VAL A 152 -8.11 -33.38 -6.99
CA VAL A 152 -7.69 -32.40 -8.00
C VAL A 152 -8.90 -31.81 -8.74
N ALA A 153 -9.92 -32.61 -9.05
CA ALA A 153 -11.14 -32.11 -9.67
C ALA A 153 -11.88 -31.10 -8.76
N ARG A 154 -11.94 -31.37 -7.45
CA ARG A 154 -12.51 -30.43 -6.47
C ARG A 154 -11.72 -29.12 -6.40
N MET A 155 -10.38 -29.19 -6.49
CA MET A 155 -9.54 -27.99 -6.55
C MET A 155 -9.84 -27.18 -7.83
N VAL A 156 -9.92 -27.82 -8.99
CA VAL A 156 -10.23 -27.18 -10.27
C VAL A 156 -11.65 -26.56 -10.25
N ASP A 157 -12.63 -27.25 -9.70
CA ASP A 157 -14.00 -26.73 -9.58
C ASP A 157 -14.07 -25.49 -8.68
N ALA A 158 -13.33 -25.48 -7.56
CA ALA A 158 -13.28 -24.35 -6.66
C ALA A 158 -12.74 -23.06 -7.35
N VAL A 159 -11.81 -23.22 -8.28
CA VAL A 159 -11.11 -22.10 -8.96
C VAL A 159 -11.81 -21.64 -10.23
N LYS A 160 -12.88 -22.28 -10.63
CA LYS A 160 -13.58 -22.05 -11.91
C LYS A 160 -13.98 -20.59 -12.15
N HIS A 161 -14.33 -19.87 -11.10
CA HIS A 161 -14.80 -18.49 -11.16
C HIS A 161 -13.74 -17.44 -10.85
N ALA A 162 -12.51 -17.85 -10.55
CA ALA A 162 -11.42 -16.93 -10.28
C ALA A 162 -11.03 -16.14 -11.55
N LYS A 163 -10.92 -14.82 -11.42
CA LYS A 163 -10.59 -13.91 -12.53
C LYS A 163 -9.17 -13.34 -12.43
N THR A 164 -8.55 -13.40 -11.24
CA THR A 164 -7.22 -12.86 -11.00
C THR A 164 -6.31 -13.91 -10.37
N ASN A 165 -4.98 -13.71 -10.48
CA ASN A 165 -3.98 -14.61 -9.90
C ASN A 165 -4.14 -14.72 -8.38
N GLU A 166 -4.40 -13.59 -7.71
CA GLU A 166 -4.53 -13.47 -6.26
C GLU A 166 -5.77 -14.19 -5.75
N GLN A 167 -6.90 -14.05 -6.47
CA GLN A 167 -8.13 -14.78 -6.14
C GLN A 167 -7.92 -16.28 -6.25
N LEU A 168 -7.27 -16.73 -7.34
CA LEU A 168 -7.04 -18.14 -7.58
C LEU A 168 -6.15 -18.76 -6.50
N SER A 169 -5.00 -18.16 -6.22
CA SER A 169 -4.07 -18.62 -5.18
C SER A 169 -4.70 -18.57 -3.77
N SER A 170 -5.52 -17.55 -3.48
CA SER A 170 -6.25 -17.44 -2.20
C SER A 170 -7.31 -18.53 -2.01
N ILE A 171 -8.03 -18.90 -3.07
CA ILE A 171 -9.02 -19.98 -3.02
C ILE A 171 -8.32 -21.33 -2.77
N LEU A 172 -7.21 -21.59 -3.47
CA LEU A 172 -6.44 -22.82 -3.25
C LEU A 172 -5.85 -22.89 -1.84
N HIS A 173 -5.33 -21.80 -1.33
CA HIS A 173 -4.85 -21.74 0.04
C HIS A 173 -5.98 -22.03 1.05
N HIS A 174 -7.16 -21.45 0.85
CA HIS A 174 -8.30 -21.71 1.72
C HIS A 174 -8.74 -23.19 1.69
N ARG A 175 -8.73 -23.81 0.49
CA ARG A 175 -8.99 -25.26 0.36
C ARG A 175 -7.93 -26.11 1.07
N LEU A 176 -6.69 -25.67 1.05
CA LEU A 176 -5.62 -26.37 1.75
C LEU A 176 -5.79 -26.29 3.28
N LEU A 177 -6.27 -25.15 3.81
CA LEU A 177 -6.63 -25.04 5.24
C LEU A 177 -7.74 -26.02 5.65
N GLU A 178 -8.72 -26.27 4.76
CA GLU A 178 -9.79 -27.27 5.02
C GLU A 178 -9.26 -28.73 5.05
N LEU A 179 -8.10 -28.97 4.45
CA LEU A 179 -7.46 -30.29 4.37
C LEU A 179 -6.41 -30.53 5.48
N GLU A 180 -6.20 -29.60 6.37
CA GLU A 180 -5.13 -29.66 7.39
C GLU A 180 -5.25 -30.91 8.26
N GLU A 181 -6.47 -31.36 8.55
CA GLU A 181 -6.76 -32.56 9.34
C GLU A 181 -6.97 -33.82 8.48
N GLY A 182 -6.70 -33.75 7.16
CA GLY A 182 -7.00 -34.81 6.21
C GLY A 182 -5.80 -35.74 5.90
N ASP A 183 -5.85 -36.31 4.70
CA ASP A 183 -4.79 -37.21 4.18
C ASP A 183 -3.49 -36.40 3.94
N GLU A 184 -2.43 -36.76 4.63
CA GLU A 184 -1.12 -36.10 4.56
C GLU A 184 -0.56 -36.06 3.15
N GLN A 185 -0.73 -37.12 2.37
CA GLN A 185 -0.23 -37.20 1.01
C GLN A 185 -0.99 -36.24 0.07
N LEU A 186 -2.30 -36.13 0.23
CA LEU A 186 -3.12 -35.17 -0.52
C LEU A 186 -2.80 -33.74 -0.09
N ARG A 187 -2.48 -33.53 1.17
CA ARG A 187 -2.02 -32.24 1.69
C ARG A 187 -0.69 -31.83 1.04
N GLN A 188 0.32 -32.71 1.00
CA GLN A 188 1.61 -32.43 0.36
C GLN A 188 1.45 -32.14 -1.12
N LEU A 189 0.61 -32.91 -1.84
CA LEU A 189 0.28 -32.66 -3.23
C LEU A 189 -0.34 -31.27 -3.42
N SER A 190 -1.28 -30.90 -2.56
CA SER A 190 -1.94 -29.59 -2.61
C SER A 190 -1.00 -28.45 -2.28
N CYS A 191 -0.04 -28.63 -1.35
CA CYS A 191 1.02 -27.68 -1.05
C CYS A 191 1.90 -27.41 -2.28
N GLN A 192 2.29 -28.47 -2.98
CA GLN A 192 3.12 -28.34 -4.17
C GLN A 192 2.36 -27.64 -5.33
N VAL A 193 1.09 -27.97 -5.51
CA VAL A 193 0.25 -27.27 -6.49
C VAL A 193 0.08 -25.78 -6.11
N LEU A 194 -0.15 -25.48 -4.83
CA LEU A 194 -0.27 -24.10 -4.35
C LEU A 194 1.03 -23.32 -4.61
N SER A 195 2.19 -23.90 -4.32
CA SER A 195 3.50 -23.28 -4.55
C SER A 195 3.67 -22.86 -6.02
N GLN A 196 3.32 -23.73 -6.97
CA GLN A 196 3.40 -23.41 -8.40
C GLN A 196 2.38 -22.36 -8.83
N VAL A 197 1.15 -22.45 -8.32
CA VAL A 197 0.07 -21.53 -8.67
C VAL A 197 0.25 -20.14 -8.05
N ALA A 198 0.81 -20.05 -6.86
CA ALA A 198 1.09 -18.79 -6.19
C ALA A 198 2.30 -18.04 -6.78
N ARG A 199 3.17 -18.74 -7.51
CA ARG A 199 4.41 -18.19 -8.06
C ARG A 199 4.22 -16.89 -8.86
N PRO A 200 3.26 -16.75 -9.80
CA PRO A 200 3.06 -15.50 -10.54
C PRO A 200 2.71 -14.31 -9.64
N SER A 201 1.94 -14.54 -8.57
CA SER A 201 1.62 -13.49 -7.60
C SER A 201 2.83 -13.12 -6.76
N LEU A 202 3.62 -14.10 -6.31
CA LEU A 202 4.84 -13.87 -5.54
C LEU A 202 5.93 -13.18 -6.37
N GLU A 203 6.03 -13.47 -7.66
CA GLU A 203 6.94 -12.79 -8.58
C GLU A 203 6.58 -11.30 -8.70
N LEU A 204 5.30 -10.94 -8.83
CA LEU A 204 4.87 -9.55 -8.84
C LEU A 204 5.20 -8.82 -7.53
N LEU A 205 5.01 -9.46 -6.39
CA LEU A 205 5.39 -8.92 -5.08
C LEU A 205 6.90 -8.72 -4.98
N SER A 206 7.68 -9.68 -5.43
CA SER A 206 9.15 -9.62 -5.44
C SER A 206 9.68 -8.52 -6.35
N GLU A 207 9.08 -8.34 -7.54
CA GLU A 207 9.40 -7.24 -8.45
C GLU A 207 9.06 -5.87 -7.84
N TRP A 208 7.91 -5.77 -7.13
CA TRP A 208 7.51 -4.53 -6.47
C TRP A 208 8.47 -4.13 -5.35
N MET A 209 8.88 -5.09 -4.54
CA MET A 209 9.84 -4.87 -3.44
C MET A 209 11.28 -4.69 -3.91
N GLY A 210 11.58 -4.90 -5.19
CA GLY A 210 12.94 -4.84 -5.73
C GLY A 210 13.81 -6.04 -5.35
N ILE A 211 13.22 -7.16 -4.97
CA ILE A 211 13.91 -8.43 -4.77
C ILE A 211 14.24 -9.05 -6.13
N ARG A 212 13.35 -8.89 -7.09
CA ARG A 212 13.52 -9.36 -8.46
C ARG A 212 13.56 -8.19 -9.43
N LYS A 213 14.29 -8.35 -10.54
CA LYS A 213 14.35 -7.34 -11.60
C LYS A 213 12.98 -7.16 -12.25
N GLU A 214 12.54 -5.93 -12.35
CA GLU A 214 11.26 -5.60 -12.98
C GLU A 214 11.32 -5.88 -14.49
N GLN A 215 10.31 -6.56 -15.03
CA GLN A 215 10.23 -6.81 -16.46
C GLN A 215 9.98 -5.50 -17.21
N ALA A 216 10.88 -5.17 -18.11
CA ALA A 216 10.88 -3.89 -18.84
C ALA A 216 9.68 -3.68 -19.78
N SER A 217 8.94 -4.75 -20.15
CA SER A 217 7.91 -4.68 -21.19
C SER A 217 6.59 -4.06 -20.73
N VAL A 218 6.17 -4.31 -19.50
CA VAL A 218 4.89 -3.81 -18.96
C VAL A 218 5.06 -3.43 -17.49
N PRO A 219 4.76 -2.19 -17.11
CA PRO A 219 4.82 -1.77 -15.71
C PRO A 219 3.88 -2.59 -14.81
N ILE A 220 4.25 -2.74 -13.53
CA ILE A 220 3.49 -3.58 -12.58
C ILE A 220 2.05 -3.10 -12.41
N TRP A 221 1.82 -1.78 -12.37
CA TRP A 221 0.47 -1.22 -12.21
C TRP A 221 -0.47 -1.46 -13.41
N GLN A 222 0.07 -1.77 -14.60
CA GLN A 222 -0.71 -2.14 -15.76
C GLN A 222 -1.05 -3.64 -15.83
N ARG A 223 -0.37 -4.48 -15.04
CA ARG A 223 -0.59 -5.94 -15.00
C ARG A 223 -1.78 -6.36 -14.12
N GLY A 224 -2.63 -5.42 -13.68
CA GLY A 224 -3.77 -5.73 -12.81
C GLY A 224 -3.34 -6.13 -11.39
N SER A 225 -2.31 -5.47 -10.85
CA SER A 225 -1.75 -5.75 -9.53
C SER A 225 -2.48 -4.99 -8.40
N PHE A 226 -2.01 -5.21 -7.18
CA PHE A 226 -2.47 -4.51 -5.97
C PHE A 226 -2.10 -3.01 -5.94
N VAL A 227 -1.41 -2.52 -6.96
CA VAL A 227 -0.98 -1.12 -7.09
C VAL A 227 -1.67 -0.47 -8.28
N ILE A 228 -2.16 0.75 -8.08
CA ILE A 228 -2.74 1.61 -9.12
C ILE A 228 -2.03 2.94 -9.08
N VAL A 229 -1.98 3.57 -10.23
CA VAL A 229 -1.55 4.95 -10.39
C VAL A 229 -2.79 5.82 -10.53
N GLU A 230 -2.92 6.83 -9.67
CA GLU A 230 -3.92 7.88 -9.83
C GLU A 230 -3.30 9.01 -10.66
N ASP A 231 -3.86 9.25 -11.85
CA ASP A 231 -3.45 10.32 -12.79
C ASP A 231 -3.86 11.73 -12.29
N THR A 232 -3.61 12.04 -11.03
CA THR A 232 -4.02 13.33 -10.43
C THR A 232 -2.93 14.39 -10.45
N SER A 233 -1.71 14.05 -10.80
CA SER A 233 -0.59 14.99 -10.78
C SER A 233 -0.37 15.64 -12.14
N VAL A 234 -0.43 16.98 -12.17
CA VAL A 234 -0.05 17.83 -13.29
C VAL A 234 1.45 17.68 -13.62
N ASP A 235 2.24 17.16 -12.69
CA ASP A 235 3.67 16.91 -12.83
C ASP A 235 3.91 15.44 -13.13
N ALA A 236 4.29 15.15 -14.37
CA ALA A 236 4.59 13.81 -14.89
C ALA A 236 5.76 13.08 -14.17
N LEU A 237 6.37 13.68 -13.15
CA LEU A 237 7.56 13.17 -12.45
C LEU A 237 7.25 12.40 -11.15
N THR A 238 6.03 12.52 -10.60
CA THR A 238 5.64 11.82 -9.37
C THR A 238 4.34 11.07 -9.58
N LEU A 239 4.45 9.77 -9.84
CA LEU A 239 3.30 8.88 -9.92
C LEU A 239 2.81 8.61 -8.49
N ASP A 240 1.58 8.99 -8.18
CA ASP A 240 0.95 8.63 -6.92
C ASP A 240 0.41 7.20 -7.00
N TYR A 241 0.98 6.32 -6.19
CA TYR A 241 0.59 4.92 -6.10
C TYR A 241 -0.44 4.72 -4.99
N THR A 242 -1.57 4.09 -5.32
CA THR A 242 -2.58 3.70 -4.35
C THR A 242 -2.61 2.20 -4.14
N TYR A 243 -2.80 1.78 -2.88
CA TYR A 243 -2.83 0.39 -2.47
C TYR A 243 -4.25 -0.18 -2.51
N ARG A 244 -4.42 -1.30 -3.23
CA ARG A 244 -5.65 -2.09 -3.23
C ARG A 244 -5.50 -3.37 -2.44
N SER A 245 -5.99 -3.38 -1.22
CA SER A 245 -5.97 -4.56 -0.35
C SER A 245 -6.75 -5.75 -0.92
N GLU A 246 -7.77 -5.51 -1.76
CA GLU A 246 -8.59 -6.56 -2.40
C GLU A 246 -7.81 -7.41 -3.39
N MET A 247 -6.76 -6.85 -4.00
CA MET A 247 -5.90 -7.52 -4.98
C MET A 247 -4.68 -8.17 -4.33
N MET A 248 -4.53 -8.10 -3.01
CA MET A 248 -3.48 -8.81 -2.28
C MET A 248 -3.91 -10.24 -2.00
N PRO A 249 -3.03 -11.25 -2.20
CA PRO A 249 -3.34 -12.63 -1.84
C PRO A 249 -3.69 -12.74 -0.35
N ARG A 250 -4.79 -13.43 -0.02
CA ARG A 250 -5.31 -13.54 1.36
C ARG A 250 -4.39 -14.31 2.31
N PHE A 251 -3.44 -15.06 1.80
CA PHE A 251 -2.44 -15.74 2.64
C PHE A 251 -1.35 -14.79 3.15
N ILE A 252 -1.27 -13.56 2.62
CA ILE A 252 -0.39 -12.51 3.16
C ILE A 252 -1.19 -11.70 4.17
N SER A 253 -0.61 -11.46 5.36
CA SER A 253 -1.26 -10.66 6.39
C SER A 253 -1.48 -9.22 5.89
N PRO A 254 -2.53 -8.52 6.33
CA PRO A 254 -2.76 -7.11 5.96
C PRO A 254 -1.58 -6.21 6.34
N GLU A 255 -0.90 -6.51 7.46
CA GLU A 255 0.29 -5.79 7.91
C GLU A 255 1.46 -5.97 6.96
N ASP A 256 1.75 -7.24 6.57
CA ASP A 256 2.81 -7.54 5.62
C ASP A 256 2.48 -6.97 4.23
N GLY A 257 1.20 -6.98 3.82
CA GLY A 257 0.73 -6.36 2.58
C GLY A 257 1.01 -4.86 2.53
N ASN A 258 0.71 -4.14 3.60
CA ASN A 258 1.05 -2.73 3.72
C ASN A 258 2.57 -2.50 3.70
N THR A 259 3.33 -3.34 4.40
CA THR A 259 4.80 -3.27 4.42
C THR A 259 5.38 -3.48 3.02
N ILE A 260 4.88 -4.44 2.26
CA ILE A 260 5.27 -4.70 0.86
C ILE A 260 5.00 -3.45 0.01
N PHE A 261 3.80 -2.90 0.10
CA PHE A 261 3.41 -1.72 -0.67
C PHE A 261 4.32 -0.53 -0.37
N GLU A 262 4.50 -0.17 0.90
CA GLU A 262 5.31 0.97 1.34
C GLU A 262 6.80 0.79 1.00
N THR A 263 7.33 -0.44 1.10
CA THR A 263 8.71 -0.74 0.72
C THR A 263 8.94 -0.50 -0.77
N GLY A 264 8.04 -1.00 -1.60
CA GLY A 264 8.13 -0.79 -3.05
C GLY A 264 7.92 0.67 -3.46
N HIS A 265 7.06 1.40 -2.76
CA HIS A 265 6.87 2.83 -2.96
C HIS A 265 8.16 3.61 -2.63
N SER A 266 8.77 3.33 -1.47
CA SER A 266 10.05 3.91 -1.06
C SER A 266 11.18 3.59 -2.04
N LEU A 267 11.20 2.37 -2.58
CA LEU A 267 12.20 1.95 -3.57
C LEU A 267 12.04 2.69 -4.90
N ARG A 268 10.81 2.90 -5.37
CA ARG A 268 10.55 3.66 -6.61
C ARG A 268 10.95 5.11 -6.47
N PHE A 269 10.70 5.67 -5.30
CA PHE A 269 11.22 6.96 -4.95
C PHE A 269 12.76 7.00 -5.04
N LEU A 270 13.46 6.03 -4.44
CA LEU A 270 14.93 5.95 -4.54
C LEU A 270 15.38 5.86 -6.00
N LYS A 271 14.73 5.06 -6.83
CA LYS A 271 15.05 4.92 -8.25
C LYS A 271 14.86 6.21 -9.04
N SER A 272 13.83 7.01 -8.72
CA SER A 272 13.51 8.24 -9.44
C SER A 272 14.42 9.41 -9.04
N GLN A 273 14.73 9.57 -7.77
CA GLN A 273 15.45 10.72 -7.24
C GLN A 273 16.95 10.47 -7.04
N HIS A 274 17.31 9.22 -6.74
CA HIS A 274 18.69 8.81 -6.48
C HIS A 274 19.08 7.59 -7.32
N PRO A 275 19.21 7.73 -8.65
CA PRO A 275 19.50 6.60 -9.55
C PRO A 275 20.87 5.96 -9.29
N ASP A 276 21.79 6.68 -8.62
CA ASP A 276 23.13 6.18 -8.27
C ASP A 276 23.15 5.37 -6.96
N HIS A 277 22.04 5.37 -6.21
CA HIS A 277 21.94 4.62 -4.97
C HIS A 277 21.99 3.11 -5.25
N PRO A 278 22.74 2.29 -4.45
CA PRO A 278 22.86 0.85 -4.67
C PRO A 278 21.53 0.10 -4.77
N LEU A 279 20.52 0.48 -3.98
CA LEU A 279 19.18 -0.11 -4.04
C LEU A 279 18.41 0.25 -5.32
N ALA A 280 18.80 1.31 -6.02
CA ALA A 280 18.19 1.67 -7.30
C ALA A 280 18.69 0.77 -8.44
N ARG A 281 19.94 0.32 -8.38
CA ARG A 281 20.60 -0.52 -9.38
C ARG A 281 20.89 -1.91 -8.82
N LEU A 282 19.93 -2.81 -8.94
CA LEU A 282 20.12 -4.22 -8.51
C LEU A 282 21.30 -4.90 -9.19
N ASP A 283 21.56 -4.54 -10.45
CA ASP A 283 22.66 -5.10 -11.25
C ASP A 283 24.06 -4.69 -10.72
N GLY A 284 24.14 -3.59 -9.95
CA GLY A 284 25.38 -3.12 -9.32
C GLY A 284 25.68 -3.73 -7.96
N LEU A 285 24.71 -4.40 -7.36
CA LEU A 285 24.88 -5.10 -6.09
C LEU A 285 25.33 -6.53 -6.37
N ALA A 286 26.52 -6.90 -5.89
CA ALA A 286 27.02 -8.30 -5.92
C ALA A 286 26.18 -9.27 -5.06
N VAL A 287 25.04 -8.80 -4.53
CA VAL A 287 24.16 -9.55 -3.63
C VAL A 287 22.91 -9.96 -4.39
N GLN A 288 22.81 -11.26 -4.68
CA GLN A 288 21.57 -11.82 -5.24
C GLN A 288 20.55 -12.04 -4.12
N PRO A 289 19.36 -11.41 -4.21
CA PRO A 289 18.27 -11.67 -3.26
C PRO A 289 17.70 -13.08 -3.46
N PRO A 290 17.28 -13.75 -2.38
CA PRO A 290 16.59 -15.04 -2.48
C PRO A 290 15.17 -14.82 -3.06
N ASP A 291 14.68 -15.81 -3.81
CA ASP A 291 13.29 -15.79 -4.29
C ASP A 291 12.31 -15.97 -3.13
N MET A 292 11.07 -15.45 -3.31
CA MET A 292 9.96 -15.68 -2.38
C MET A 292 9.36 -17.04 -2.65
N GLU A 293 9.70 -18.02 -1.81
CA GLU A 293 9.27 -19.42 -1.91
C GLU A 293 8.45 -19.84 -0.70
N TRP A 294 7.58 -20.84 -0.89
CA TRP A 294 6.83 -21.46 0.20
C TRP A 294 7.72 -22.45 0.96
N GLY A 295 7.73 -22.36 2.28
CA GLY A 295 8.23 -23.39 3.19
C GLY A 295 7.06 -24.10 3.87
N PHE A 296 6.90 -25.38 3.64
CA PHE A 296 5.82 -26.17 4.24
C PHE A 296 6.29 -27.03 5.43
N GLN A 297 7.60 -27.26 5.53
CA GLN A 297 8.22 -27.97 6.63
C GLN A 297 9.06 -27.02 7.48
N TRP A 298 9.28 -27.34 8.74
CA TRP A 298 10.13 -26.52 9.62
C TRP A 298 11.55 -26.38 9.10
N GLN A 299 12.09 -27.41 8.46
CA GLN A 299 13.41 -27.36 7.84
C GLN A 299 13.48 -26.36 6.70
N ASP A 300 12.45 -26.34 5.83
CA ASP A 300 12.37 -25.38 4.70
C ASP A 300 12.29 -23.95 5.23
N ILE A 301 11.47 -23.72 6.24
CA ILE A 301 11.29 -22.41 6.87
C ILE A 301 12.59 -21.92 7.51
N GLU A 302 13.32 -22.79 8.20
CA GLU A 302 14.61 -22.45 8.81
C GLU A 302 15.65 -22.10 7.74
N ILE A 303 15.67 -22.84 6.62
CA ILE A 303 16.53 -22.55 5.47
C ILE A 303 16.16 -21.18 4.85
N LEU A 304 14.87 -20.91 4.67
CA LEU A 304 14.40 -19.62 4.14
C LEU A 304 14.75 -18.47 5.07
N ALA A 305 14.55 -18.64 6.38
CA ALA A 305 14.90 -17.64 7.38
C ALA A 305 16.42 -17.39 7.43
N SER A 306 17.24 -18.43 7.32
CA SER A 306 18.70 -18.30 7.26
C SER A 306 19.17 -17.59 5.98
N LYS A 307 18.57 -17.91 4.83
CA LYS A 307 18.82 -17.20 3.55
C LYS A 307 18.46 -15.73 3.64
N ALA A 308 17.28 -15.40 4.22
CA ALA A 308 16.83 -14.02 4.43
C ALA A 308 17.79 -13.24 5.34
N LYS A 309 18.25 -13.84 6.44
CA LYS A 309 19.22 -13.22 7.36
C LYS A 309 20.57 -13.01 6.69
N ALA A 310 21.08 -14.00 5.94
CA ALA A 310 22.32 -13.86 5.20
C ALA A 310 22.22 -12.77 4.11
N TYR A 311 21.06 -12.65 3.47
CA TYR A 311 20.77 -11.58 2.52
C TYR A 311 20.77 -10.21 3.20
N GLU A 312 20.07 -10.07 4.33
CA GLU A 312 20.01 -8.82 5.12
C GLU A 312 21.43 -8.35 5.46
N GLU A 313 22.27 -9.25 5.96
CA GLU A 313 23.63 -8.91 6.36
C GLU A 313 24.52 -8.48 5.18
N ARG A 314 24.46 -9.20 4.06
CA ARG A 314 25.23 -8.84 2.85
C ARG A 314 24.77 -7.49 2.27
N LEU A 315 23.45 -7.27 2.22
CA LEU A 315 22.89 -6.02 1.72
C LEU A 315 23.26 -4.86 2.63
N ARG A 316 23.22 -5.07 3.96
CA ARG A 316 23.67 -4.08 4.95
C ARG A 316 25.13 -3.68 4.74
N GLN A 317 25.99 -4.66 4.56
CA GLN A 317 27.43 -4.42 4.30
C GLN A 317 27.64 -3.64 2.99
N ALA A 318 26.94 -3.99 1.92
CA ALA A 318 27.02 -3.28 0.66
C ALA A 318 26.55 -1.81 0.76
N LEU A 319 25.50 -1.54 1.52
CA LEU A 319 24.98 -0.18 1.75
C LEU A 319 25.94 0.64 2.64
N LEU A 320 26.54 0.04 3.64
CA LEU A 320 27.55 0.69 4.49
C LEU A 320 28.81 1.01 3.69
N ALA A 321 29.29 0.11 2.87
CA ALA A 321 30.44 0.35 1.99
C ALA A 321 30.18 1.53 1.03
N PHE A 322 28.98 1.65 0.50
CA PHE A 322 28.58 2.79 -0.32
C PHE A 322 28.57 4.11 0.49
N SER A 323 28.04 4.08 1.71
CA SER A 323 27.94 5.28 2.56
C SER A 323 29.30 5.80 3.04
N THR A 324 30.29 4.91 3.21
CA THR A 324 31.65 5.27 3.63
C THR A 324 32.55 5.72 2.48
N GLY A 325 32.05 5.65 1.23
CA GLY A 325 32.82 6.05 0.04
C GLY A 325 34.06 5.17 -0.21
N SER A 326 34.14 4.01 0.42
CA SER A 326 35.22 3.06 0.18
C SER A 326 34.95 2.34 -1.15
N THR A 327 35.39 2.98 -2.22
CA THR A 327 35.38 2.46 -3.59
C THR A 327 36.31 1.26 -3.79
N ASP A 328 36.97 0.82 -2.74
CA ASP A 328 37.92 -0.31 -2.81
C ASP A 328 37.26 -1.70 -2.87
N MET A 329 35.94 -1.78 -2.82
CA MET A 329 35.19 -2.99 -3.09
C MET A 329 34.61 -3.03 -4.52
N ALA A 330 35.24 -2.35 -5.46
CA ALA A 330 35.11 -2.64 -6.89
C ALA A 330 36.16 -3.69 -7.26
N PRO A 331 35.93 -4.54 -8.03
CA PRO A 331 35.15 -5.63 -8.53
C PRO A 331 35.92 -6.95 -8.55
N SER A 332 36.35 -7.46 -7.44
CA SER A 332 37.02 -8.77 -7.42
C SER A 332 36.07 -9.98 -7.36
N LEU A 333 34.77 -9.76 -7.49
CA LEU A 333 33.75 -10.82 -7.53
C LEU A 333 32.94 -10.85 -8.83
N LEU A 334 33.26 -10.01 -9.81
CA LEU A 334 32.84 -10.25 -11.17
C LEU A 334 33.74 -11.41 -11.70
N THR A 335 33.17 -12.60 -11.80
CA THR A 335 33.81 -13.65 -12.56
C THR A 335 34.24 -13.09 -13.91
N PRO A 336 35.47 -13.29 -14.36
CA PRO A 336 36.01 -12.69 -15.59
C PRO A 336 35.19 -12.93 -16.84
N SER A 337 34.30 -13.93 -16.80
CA SER A 337 33.50 -14.34 -17.97
C SER A 337 32.29 -13.43 -18.29
N ALA A 338 31.87 -12.57 -17.36
CA ALA A 338 30.72 -11.68 -17.63
C ALA A 338 31.12 -10.25 -18.03
N LEU A 339 32.35 -9.83 -17.76
CA LEU A 339 32.85 -8.50 -18.11
C LEU A 339 33.49 -8.46 -19.49
N GLU A 340 34.00 -9.59 -19.98
CA GLU A 340 34.54 -9.66 -21.34
C GLU A 340 33.46 -9.55 -22.42
N SER A 341 32.19 -9.77 -22.09
CA SER A 341 31.08 -9.64 -23.03
C SER A 341 30.44 -8.25 -23.08
N ALA A 342 30.80 -7.32 -22.18
CA ALA A 342 30.09 -6.03 -22.05
C ALA A 342 30.91 -4.78 -22.42
N THR A 343 32.24 -4.90 -22.62
CA THR A 343 33.11 -3.74 -22.86
C THR A 343 33.78 -3.69 -24.24
N GLU A 344 33.55 -4.66 -25.11
CA GLU A 344 33.99 -4.54 -26.49
C GLU A 344 32.81 -4.08 -27.36
N ALA A 345 32.76 -2.77 -27.62
CA ALA A 345 32.01 -2.28 -28.78
C ALA A 345 32.50 -3.04 -30.03
N PRO A 346 31.60 -3.64 -30.83
CA PRO A 346 32.00 -4.49 -31.94
C PRO A 346 32.49 -3.64 -33.10
N ASN A 347 33.75 -3.22 -33.07
CA ASN A 347 34.42 -2.62 -34.21
C ASN A 347 35.38 -3.58 -34.93
N ASN A 348 35.26 -4.87 -34.68
CA ASN A 348 36.04 -5.86 -35.43
C ASN A 348 35.12 -6.87 -36.09
N SER A 349 35.09 -6.89 -37.41
CA SER A 349 34.47 -7.91 -38.26
C SER A 349 34.85 -9.35 -37.85
N GLN A 350 36.02 -9.53 -37.26
CA GLN A 350 36.48 -10.83 -36.72
C GLN A 350 35.70 -11.35 -35.51
N SER A 351 35.07 -10.50 -34.71
CA SER A 351 34.27 -10.93 -33.57
C SER A 351 32.88 -11.41 -33.99
N LEU A 352 32.33 -10.80 -35.04
CA LEU A 352 31.07 -11.23 -35.67
C LEU A 352 31.23 -12.58 -36.37
N ASP A 353 32.35 -12.78 -37.11
CA ASP A 353 32.61 -14.04 -37.82
C ASP A 353 32.77 -15.20 -36.80
N ARG A 354 33.46 -15.01 -35.66
CA ARG A 354 33.52 -15.98 -34.56
C ARG A 354 32.15 -16.25 -33.95
N TYR A 355 31.36 -15.27 -33.74
CA TYR A 355 29.99 -15.44 -33.22
C TYR A 355 29.13 -16.27 -34.19
N PHE A 356 29.24 -16.02 -35.48
CA PHE A 356 28.56 -16.81 -36.49
C PHE A 356 29.11 -18.23 -36.59
N GLU A 357 30.44 -18.44 -36.53
CA GLU A 357 31.03 -19.77 -36.49
C GLU A 357 30.60 -20.57 -35.24
N GLU A 358 30.60 -19.97 -34.05
CA GLU A 358 30.08 -20.60 -32.82
C GLU A 358 28.56 -20.87 -32.87
N SER A 359 27.81 -19.97 -33.50
CA SER A 359 26.37 -20.16 -33.68
C SER A 359 26.07 -21.31 -34.65
N ILE A 360 26.86 -21.43 -35.72
CA ILE A 360 26.74 -22.53 -36.69
C ILE A 360 27.17 -23.86 -36.06
N GLN A 361 28.28 -23.85 -35.29
CA GLN A 361 28.72 -25.08 -34.56
C GLN A 361 27.67 -25.52 -33.53
N ARG A 362 26.99 -24.57 -32.87
CA ARG A 362 25.88 -24.94 -31.94
C ARG A 362 24.62 -25.43 -32.66
N MET A 363 24.42 -25.09 -33.93
CA MET A 363 23.33 -25.64 -34.74
C MET A 363 23.64 -27.04 -35.26
N ASP A 364 24.92 -27.32 -35.51
CA ASP A 364 25.41 -28.65 -35.96
C ASP A 364 25.59 -29.63 -34.78
N GLU A 365 25.70 -29.15 -33.55
CA GLU A 365 25.61 -30.02 -32.38
C GLU A 365 24.19 -30.57 -32.31
N ALA A 366 24.02 -31.87 -32.46
CA ALA A 366 22.75 -32.53 -32.17
C ALA A 366 22.24 -32.05 -30.82
N PRO A 367 20.98 -31.66 -30.72
CA PRO A 367 20.44 -31.18 -29.48
C PRO A 367 20.75 -32.24 -28.42
N LYS A 368 21.60 -31.90 -27.47
CA LYS A 368 21.82 -32.73 -26.28
C LYS A 368 20.50 -32.73 -25.56
N TRP A 369 19.62 -33.64 -26.00
CA TRP A 369 18.47 -34.00 -25.19
C TRP A 369 19.06 -34.42 -23.85
N SER A 370 19.12 -33.51 -22.91
CA SER A 370 19.38 -33.85 -21.54
C SER A 370 18.30 -34.86 -21.14
N SER A 371 18.61 -36.13 -21.36
CA SER A 371 17.75 -37.26 -20.97
C SER A 371 17.62 -37.39 -19.45
N GLN A 372 18.18 -36.46 -18.72
CA GLN A 372 18.05 -36.25 -17.31
C GLN A 372 17.52 -34.84 -17.06
N ALA A 373 16.35 -34.52 -17.61
CA ALA A 373 15.52 -33.54 -16.92
C ALA A 373 15.31 -34.10 -15.51
N LEU A 374 15.84 -33.40 -14.51
CA LEU A 374 15.56 -33.69 -13.10
C LEU A 374 14.05 -33.90 -13.00
N PRO A 375 13.56 -35.02 -12.48
CA PRO A 375 12.15 -35.28 -12.39
C PRO A 375 11.51 -34.15 -11.63
N ASP A 376 10.40 -33.60 -12.17
CA ASP A 376 9.66 -32.54 -11.54
C ASP A 376 9.31 -32.98 -10.11
N GLU A 377 9.52 -32.12 -9.12
CA GLU A 377 9.21 -32.44 -7.71
C GLU A 377 7.80 -32.99 -7.55
N LEU A 378 6.86 -32.49 -8.34
CA LEU A 378 5.50 -32.99 -8.39
C LEU A 378 5.44 -34.43 -8.87
N GLN A 379 6.21 -34.83 -9.87
CA GLN A 379 6.30 -36.23 -10.38
C GLN A 379 6.87 -37.15 -9.32
N LEU A 380 7.96 -36.77 -8.65
CA LEU A 380 8.54 -37.52 -7.55
C LEU A 380 7.57 -37.72 -6.39
N LEU A 381 6.81 -36.65 -6.04
CA LEU A 381 5.81 -36.70 -4.99
C LEU A 381 4.66 -37.63 -5.39
N MET A 382 4.23 -37.59 -6.66
CA MET A 382 3.20 -38.47 -7.19
C MET A 382 3.67 -39.94 -7.20
N GLU A 383 4.89 -40.23 -7.61
CA GLU A 383 5.46 -41.58 -7.54
C GLU A 383 5.49 -42.11 -6.10
N ARG A 384 5.93 -41.31 -5.13
CA ARG A 384 5.88 -41.66 -3.70
C ARG A 384 4.46 -41.91 -3.21
N THR A 385 3.52 -41.03 -3.58
CA THR A 385 2.10 -41.17 -3.19
C THR A 385 1.47 -42.47 -3.73
N LEU A 386 1.89 -42.92 -4.90
CA LEU A 386 1.35 -44.11 -5.54
C LEU A 386 2.08 -45.40 -5.12
N GLN A 387 3.37 -45.32 -4.81
CA GLN A 387 4.19 -46.48 -4.42
C GLN A 387 4.01 -46.91 -2.95
N ASN A 388 3.71 -46.00 -2.04
CA ASN A 388 3.56 -46.29 -0.61
C ASN A 388 2.27 -47.10 -0.27
N ALA A 389 1.58 -47.65 -1.28
CA ALA A 389 0.42 -48.50 -1.06
C ALA A 389 0.75 -49.94 -0.69
N ASP A 390 1.97 -50.42 -1.04
CA ASP A 390 2.31 -51.84 -0.97
C ASP A 390 3.30 -52.20 0.16
N GLU A 391 3.87 -51.20 0.87
CA GLU A 391 4.78 -51.43 1.99
C GLU A 391 4.21 -50.88 3.31
N ASP A 392 3.43 -51.70 3.98
CA ASP A 392 3.06 -51.53 5.39
C ASP A 392 4.29 -51.70 6.31
N GLY A 393 5.23 -50.83 6.26
CA GLY A 393 6.44 -50.95 7.09
C GLY A 393 7.42 -49.80 7.02
N GLY A 394 7.23 -48.87 6.10
CA GLY A 394 8.05 -47.68 6.01
C GLY A 394 7.70 -46.70 7.16
N VAL A 395 8.63 -46.46 8.04
CA VAL A 395 8.61 -45.38 9.03
C VAL A 395 8.06 -44.16 8.38
N ALA A 396 6.78 -43.84 8.68
CA ALA A 396 6.24 -42.52 8.39
C ALA A 396 7.19 -41.56 9.07
N THR A 397 8.06 -40.93 8.29
CA THR A 397 8.81 -39.78 8.78
C THR A 397 7.73 -38.77 9.12
N ASN A 398 7.37 -38.74 10.42
CA ASN A 398 6.49 -37.69 10.96
C ASN A 398 7.22 -36.38 10.72
N THR A 399 7.10 -35.85 9.50
CA THR A 399 7.58 -34.52 9.17
C THR A 399 6.66 -33.56 9.92
N PHE A 400 7.13 -33.16 11.09
CA PHE A 400 6.44 -32.16 11.88
C PHE A 400 6.39 -30.87 11.06
N SER A 401 5.22 -30.49 10.58
CA SER A 401 5.01 -29.28 9.78
C SER A 401 4.25 -28.25 10.61
N PRO A 402 4.51 -26.95 10.38
CA PRO A 402 3.77 -25.89 11.04
C PRO A 402 2.31 -25.87 10.58
N PRO A 403 1.39 -25.31 11.36
CA PRO A 403 0.03 -25.07 10.92
C PRO A 403 0.01 -24.24 9.60
N MET A 404 -0.82 -24.65 8.64
CA MET A 404 -0.90 -23.98 7.33
C MET A 404 -1.26 -22.51 7.42
N SER A 405 -2.02 -22.13 8.44
CA SER A 405 -2.36 -20.72 8.71
C SER A 405 -1.13 -19.86 9.02
N LEU A 406 -0.06 -20.45 9.56
CA LEU A 406 1.19 -19.76 9.90
C LEU A 406 2.28 -19.95 8.83
N ALA A 407 2.16 -20.96 7.98
CA ALA A 407 3.18 -21.31 6.99
C ALA A 407 3.54 -20.14 6.07
N SER A 408 2.54 -19.36 5.62
CA SER A 408 2.74 -18.17 4.79
C SER A 408 3.55 -17.09 5.51
N THR A 409 3.15 -16.76 6.74
CA THR A 409 3.83 -15.74 7.55
C THR A 409 5.27 -16.15 7.84
N LEU A 410 5.49 -17.40 8.22
CA LEU A 410 6.82 -17.93 8.52
C LEU A 410 7.73 -17.99 7.28
N SER A 411 7.17 -18.25 6.10
CA SER A 411 7.93 -18.33 4.86
C SER A 411 8.34 -16.96 4.32
N PHE A 412 7.42 -15.98 4.32
CA PHE A 412 7.64 -14.71 3.61
C PHE A 412 8.10 -13.58 4.50
N ARG A 413 7.61 -13.50 5.75
CA ARG A 413 7.88 -12.39 6.66
C ARG A 413 9.36 -12.12 6.90
N PRO A 414 10.26 -13.13 7.03
CA PRO A 414 11.69 -12.87 7.22
C PRO A 414 12.30 -12.05 6.07
N LEU A 415 11.98 -12.41 4.83
CA LEU A 415 12.50 -11.71 3.66
C LEU A 415 11.85 -10.32 3.49
N ILE A 416 10.53 -10.22 3.68
CA ILE A 416 9.79 -8.95 3.62
C ILE A 416 10.36 -7.96 4.64
N THR A 417 10.56 -8.42 5.89
CA THR A 417 11.09 -7.54 6.95
C THR A 417 12.54 -7.15 6.72
N ALA A 418 13.38 -8.06 6.22
CA ALA A 418 14.77 -7.76 5.89
C ALA A 418 14.88 -6.67 4.81
N GLN A 419 14.13 -6.82 3.72
CA GLN A 419 14.10 -5.85 2.64
C GLN A 419 13.51 -4.50 3.11
N ALA A 420 12.39 -4.54 3.82
CA ALA A 420 11.71 -3.34 4.32
C ALA A 420 12.61 -2.52 5.27
N LYS A 421 13.28 -3.17 6.22
CA LYS A 421 14.20 -2.50 7.15
C LYS A 421 15.28 -1.72 6.43
N LEU A 422 15.95 -2.34 5.46
CA LEU A 422 17.08 -1.72 4.77
C LEU A 422 16.64 -0.62 3.81
N VAL A 423 15.55 -0.82 3.08
CA VAL A 423 14.97 0.22 2.21
C VAL A 423 14.49 1.40 3.04
N ASN A 424 13.76 1.15 4.13
CA ASN A 424 13.28 2.22 5.01
C ASN A 424 14.42 2.98 5.66
N ALA A 425 15.43 2.29 6.18
CA ALA A 425 16.60 2.92 6.80
C ALA A 425 17.38 3.81 5.81
N ALA A 426 17.57 3.33 4.57
CA ALA A 426 18.20 4.12 3.52
C ALA A 426 17.35 5.35 3.14
N THR A 427 16.04 5.15 2.96
CA THR A 427 15.12 6.22 2.57
C THR A 427 15.03 7.30 3.64
N ILE A 428 14.86 6.92 4.91
CA ILE A 428 14.78 7.87 6.02
C ILE A 428 16.07 8.69 6.13
N ARG A 429 17.25 8.09 5.98
CA ARG A 429 18.51 8.83 5.97
C ARG A 429 18.54 9.91 4.90
N LEU A 430 18.09 9.60 3.69
CA LEU A 430 18.01 10.58 2.61
C LEU A 430 17.02 11.71 2.93
N PHE A 431 15.86 11.39 3.53
CA PHE A 431 14.88 12.40 3.95
C PHE A 431 15.46 13.38 4.95
N PHE A 432 16.18 12.90 5.96
CA PHE A 432 16.76 13.77 6.99
C PHE A 432 17.99 14.54 6.51
N ARG A 433 18.88 13.90 5.73
CA ARG A 433 20.16 14.48 5.32
C ARG A 433 20.08 15.28 4.03
N SER A 434 19.64 14.63 2.94
CA SER A 434 19.64 15.25 1.61
C SER A 434 18.46 16.18 1.40
N HIS A 435 17.30 15.83 1.93
CA HIS A 435 16.06 16.59 1.72
C HIS A 435 15.65 17.45 2.91
N GLN A 436 16.43 17.49 3.98
CA GLN A 436 16.22 18.36 5.13
C GLN A 436 14.76 18.36 5.64
N LEU A 437 14.16 17.18 5.80
CA LEU A 437 12.76 17.01 6.22
C LEU A 437 12.40 17.88 7.44
N ARG A 438 13.31 17.95 8.41
CA ARG A 438 13.11 18.74 9.63
C ARG A 438 12.95 20.24 9.36
N LEU A 439 13.70 20.80 8.41
CA LEU A 439 13.55 22.19 8.00
C LEU A 439 12.14 22.42 7.46
N HIS A 440 11.68 21.57 6.55
CA HIS A 440 10.38 21.70 5.93
C HIS A 440 9.21 21.52 6.92
N LEU A 441 9.31 20.60 7.88
CA LEU A 441 8.35 20.47 8.98
C LEU A 441 8.35 21.71 9.89
N SER A 442 9.52 22.25 10.19
CA SER A 442 9.64 23.48 10.99
C SER A 442 9.02 24.69 10.26
N LEU A 443 9.15 24.77 8.93
CA LEU A 443 8.48 25.79 8.12
C LEU A 443 6.96 25.69 8.25
N GLN A 444 6.39 24.47 8.24
CA GLN A 444 4.95 24.30 8.44
C GLN A 444 4.52 24.81 9.81
N ARG A 445 5.27 24.50 10.86
CA ARG A 445 4.97 24.99 12.21
C ARG A 445 5.03 26.52 12.30
N GLN A 446 6.08 27.13 11.76
CA GLN A 446 6.30 28.58 11.89
C GLN A 446 5.29 29.38 11.10
N TYR A 447 4.98 28.96 9.87
CA TYR A 447 4.15 29.75 8.95
C TYR A 447 2.69 29.33 8.91
N HIS A 448 2.38 28.05 8.67
CA HIS A 448 0.99 27.57 8.60
C HIS A 448 0.29 27.53 9.97
N LEU A 449 1.04 27.19 11.02
CA LEU A 449 0.49 27.14 12.38
C LEU A 449 0.77 28.44 13.18
N LEU A 450 1.29 29.49 12.53
CA LEU A 450 1.65 30.77 13.15
C LEU A 450 2.53 30.59 14.41
N GLY A 451 3.44 29.65 14.40
CA GLY A 451 4.35 29.35 15.51
C GLY A 451 5.45 30.40 15.70
N ASP A 452 5.76 31.20 14.66
CA ASP A 452 6.69 32.31 14.77
C ASP A 452 5.93 33.61 15.18
N GLY A 453 6.30 34.12 16.34
CA GLY A 453 5.72 35.37 16.87
C GLY A 453 6.08 36.59 16.02
N VAL A 454 7.25 36.61 15.39
CA VAL A 454 7.69 37.70 14.49
C VAL A 454 6.81 37.67 13.24
N PHE A 455 6.65 36.52 12.61
CA PHE A 455 5.80 36.37 11.44
C PHE A 455 4.34 36.77 11.74
N SER A 456 3.77 36.27 12.82
CA SER A 456 2.38 36.58 13.18
C SER A 456 2.16 38.06 13.47
N SER A 457 3.14 38.73 14.11
CA SER A 457 3.10 40.18 14.37
C SER A 457 3.23 41.00 13.08
N LEU A 458 4.21 40.68 12.22
CA LEU A 458 4.37 41.35 10.91
C LEU A 458 3.15 41.15 10.03
N LEU A 459 2.57 39.93 10.01
CA LEU A 459 1.37 39.61 9.26
C LEU A 459 0.15 40.37 9.79
N ALA A 460 -0.05 40.43 11.11
CA ALA A 460 -1.14 41.22 11.73
C ALA A 460 -1.03 42.69 11.39
N THR A 461 0.16 43.27 11.48
CA THR A 461 0.41 44.68 11.15
C THR A 461 0.22 44.92 9.64
N ALA A 462 0.67 44.03 8.77
CA ALA A 462 0.47 44.17 7.32
C ALA A 462 -1.00 44.05 6.90
N LEU A 463 -1.79 43.22 7.60
CA LEU A 463 -3.20 43.01 7.25
C LEU A 463 -4.15 44.08 7.86
N PHE A 464 -3.91 44.49 9.09
CA PHE A 464 -4.91 45.19 9.91
C PHE A 464 -4.54 46.63 10.28
N ASP A 465 -3.27 47.01 10.22
CA ASP A 465 -2.85 48.35 10.64
C ASP A 465 -3.32 49.42 9.64
N PRO A 466 -4.17 50.35 10.06
CA PRO A 466 -4.68 51.41 9.19
C PRO A 466 -3.63 52.48 8.84
N ASP A 467 -2.58 52.63 9.65
CA ASP A 467 -1.56 53.68 9.48
C ASP A 467 -0.47 53.30 8.46
N ARG A 468 -0.44 52.06 8.00
CA ARG A 468 0.49 51.64 6.95
C ARG A 468 0.06 52.10 5.57
N GLU A 469 1.03 52.51 4.74
CA GLU A 469 0.76 52.86 3.34
C GLU A 469 0.16 51.68 2.57
N SER A 470 -0.91 51.95 1.83
CA SER A 470 -1.55 50.95 1.00
C SER A 470 -0.69 50.58 -0.21
N ALA A 471 -0.62 49.26 -0.49
CA ALA A 471 -0.01 48.76 -1.73
C ALA A 471 -0.92 49.02 -2.96
N GLU A 472 -2.02 49.70 -2.82
CA GLU A 472 -2.99 50.01 -3.88
C GLU A 472 -2.33 50.81 -5.01
N ARG A 473 -2.57 50.43 -6.25
CA ARG A 473 -1.94 51.02 -7.42
C ARG A 473 -2.49 52.42 -7.71
N HIS A 474 -1.83 53.46 -7.22
CA HIS A 474 -2.18 54.84 -7.56
C HIS A 474 -1.38 55.31 -8.77
N LYS A 475 -2.07 55.69 -9.86
CA LYS A 475 -1.50 56.35 -11.06
C LYS A 475 -0.31 55.65 -11.71
N GLY A 476 -0.33 54.34 -11.84
CA GLY A 476 0.65 53.60 -12.69
C GLY A 476 2.00 53.29 -12.03
N ARG A 477 2.28 53.74 -10.80
CA ARG A 477 3.49 53.33 -10.05
C ARG A 477 3.13 52.30 -8.99
N MET A 478 3.72 51.13 -9.10
CA MET A 478 3.75 50.13 -8.03
C MET A 478 4.86 50.51 -7.06
N ARG A 479 4.51 50.71 -5.77
CA ARG A 479 5.51 50.78 -4.71
C ARG A 479 5.62 49.35 -4.12
N SER A 480 6.82 48.83 -4.00
CA SER A 480 7.11 47.57 -3.32
C SER A 480 8.00 47.82 -2.12
N GLY A 481 7.69 47.27 -0.98
CA GLY A 481 8.51 47.34 0.21
C GLY A 481 7.87 46.65 1.41
N VAL A 482 8.67 46.26 2.36
CA VAL A 482 8.30 45.53 3.59
C VAL A 482 7.27 46.29 4.47
N HIS A 483 7.16 47.59 4.29
CA HIS A 483 6.27 48.46 5.10
C HIS A 483 4.91 48.70 4.51
N MET A 484 4.54 48.01 3.45
CA MET A 484 3.21 48.17 2.86
C MET A 484 2.18 47.23 3.47
N GLY A 485 0.94 47.73 3.62
CA GLY A 485 -0.18 46.98 4.19
C GLY A 485 -1.34 46.79 3.24
N LEU A 486 -2.29 45.93 3.60
CA LEU A 486 -3.54 45.68 2.87
C LEU A 486 -4.67 46.63 3.31
N GLN A 487 -4.55 47.35 4.44
CA GLN A 487 -5.53 48.28 5.00
C GLN A 487 -6.97 47.78 4.94
N LEU A 488 -7.29 46.72 5.67
CA LEU A 488 -8.60 46.14 5.74
C LEU A 488 -9.62 47.21 6.21
N GLY A 489 -10.65 47.52 5.44
CA GLY A 489 -11.69 48.48 5.82
C GLY A 489 -11.52 49.92 5.31
N SER A 490 -10.37 50.29 4.75
CA SER A 490 -10.15 51.64 4.20
C SER A 490 -9.93 51.66 2.68
N ARG A 491 -10.00 50.53 2.01
CA ARG A 491 -9.77 50.38 0.55
C ARG A 491 -11.00 50.70 -0.28
N THR A 492 -10.74 51.19 -1.49
CA THR A 492 -11.78 51.45 -2.49
C THR A 492 -12.21 50.17 -3.23
N SER A 493 -11.32 49.15 -3.34
CA SER A 493 -11.62 47.87 -3.98
C SER A 493 -11.24 46.70 -3.08
N TRP A 494 -12.14 45.75 -2.89
CA TRP A 494 -11.95 44.53 -2.13
C TRP A 494 -12.56 43.33 -2.86
N PRO A 495 -11.92 42.15 -2.92
CA PRO A 495 -10.57 41.79 -2.45
C PRO A 495 -9.45 42.36 -3.32
N PRO A 496 -8.20 42.44 -2.82
CA PRO A 496 -7.06 42.96 -3.57
C PRO A 496 -6.67 42.02 -4.74
N ALA A 497 -6.03 42.58 -5.77
CA ALA A 497 -5.53 41.77 -6.88
C ALA A 497 -4.44 40.81 -6.42
N SER A 498 -4.35 39.61 -7.01
CA SER A 498 -3.39 38.57 -6.60
C SER A 498 -1.93 39.01 -6.72
N SER A 499 -1.60 39.83 -7.71
CA SER A 499 -0.24 40.40 -7.89
C SER A 499 0.12 41.39 -6.76
N GLU A 500 -0.81 42.19 -6.37
CA GLU A 500 -0.65 43.18 -5.30
C GLU A 500 -0.48 42.49 -3.94
N LEU A 501 -1.33 41.52 -3.67
CA LEU A 501 -1.27 40.69 -2.48
C LEU A 501 0.08 39.96 -2.34
N ARG A 502 0.57 39.36 -3.43
CA ARG A 502 1.88 38.70 -3.43
C ARG A 502 3.00 39.68 -3.14
N LEU A 503 2.99 40.86 -3.73
CA LEU A 503 4.02 41.86 -3.52
C LEU A 503 4.03 42.39 -2.07
N ALA A 504 2.87 42.71 -1.51
CA ALA A 504 2.77 43.21 -0.15
C ALA A 504 3.17 42.16 0.90
N LEU A 505 2.72 40.92 0.74
CA LEU A 505 2.95 39.89 1.74
C LEU A 505 4.24 39.08 1.52
N ARG A 506 4.86 39.12 0.31
CA ARG A 506 6.15 38.49 0.06
C ARG A 506 7.24 39.10 0.95
N GLY A 507 7.24 40.42 1.10
CA GLY A 507 8.17 41.10 1.99
C GLY A 507 8.07 40.61 3.43
N VAL A 508 6.84 40.40 3.93
CA VAL A 508 6.60 39.87 5.28
C VAL A 508 7.17 38.45 5.45
N LEU A 509 7.00 37.59 4.47
CA LEU A 509 7.55 36.22 4.50
C LEU A 509 9.07 36.24 4.48
N SER A 510 9.69 37.00 3.54
CA SER A 510 11.14 37.04 3.40
C SER A 510 11.81 37.66 4.64
N GLU A 511 11.28 38.76 5.18
CA GLU A 511 11.83 39.39 6.40
C GLU A 511 11.75 38.44 7.60
N SER A 512 10.60 37.78 7.81
CA SER A 512 10.44 36.79 8.87
C SER A 512 11.40 35.61 8.69
N TYR A 513 11.56 35.12 7.47
CA TYR A 513 12.44 33.97 7.20
C TYR A 513 13.90 34.31 7.48
N TYR A 514 14.42 35.44 6.95
CA TYR A 514 15.82 35.83 7.14
C TYR A 514 16.13 36.21 8.59
N SER A 515 15.15 36.64 9.37
CA SER A 515 15.30 36.89 10.81
C SER A 515 15.17 35.64 11.67
N SER A 516 14.70 34.54 11.11
CA SER A 516 14.41 33.29 11.84
C SER A 516 15.65 32.48 12.17
N THR A 517 15.58 31.69 13.24
CA THR A 517 16.64 30.73 13.61
C THR A 517 16.81 29.62 12.56
N LEU A 518 15.77 29.38 11.74
CA LEU A 518 15.84 28.39 10.65
C LEU A 518 16.86 28.81 9.59
N TYR A 519 16.85 30.09 9.20
CA TYR A 519 17.82 30.61 8.23
C TYR A 519 19.25 30.53 8.78
N GLN A 520 19.43 30.81 10.07
CA GLN A 520 20.73 30.67 10.71
C GLN A 520 21.22 29.21 10.75
N SER A 521 20.32 28.26 10.97
CA SER A 521 20.68 26.83 10.97
C SER A 521 21.01 26.32 9.56
N THR A 522 20.35 26.81 8.52
CA THR A 522 20.70 26.48 7.13
C THR A 522 22.06 27.00 6.72
N LEU A 523 22.41 28.22 7.09
CA LEU A 523 23.76 28.78 6.84
C LEU A 523 24.89 27.96 7.51
N GLY A 524 24.63 27.45 8.73
CA GLY A 524 25.57 26.58 9.44
C GLY A 524 25.73 25.19 8.78
N ALA A 525 24.68 24.63 8.23
CA ALA A 525 24.69 23.33 7.55
C ALA A 525 25.32 23.40 6.14
N GLU A 526 25.08 24.49 5.41
CA GLU A 526 25.65 24.71 4.07
C GLU A 526 27.16 24.97 4.09
N ALA A 527 27.68 25.55 5.16
CA ALA A 527 29.13 25.77 5.33
C ALA A 527 29.91 24.44 5.43
N ILE A 528 29.24 23.33 5.75
CA ILE A 528 29.85 22.00 5.89
C ILE A 528 29.83 21.22 4.58
N VAL A 529 28.84 21.48 3.66
CA VAL A 529 28.56 20.57 2.54
C VAL A 529 29.14 20.99 1.18
N ALA A 530 29.29 22.25 0.81
CA ALA A 530 30.06 22.68 -0.39
C ALA A 530 30.14 24.20 -0.56
N PRO A 531 31.35 24.77 -0.79
CA PRO A 531 31.50 26.22 -1.01
C PRO A 531 31.26 26.68 -2.45
N THR A 532 30.96 25.82 -3.42
CA THR A 532 31.04 26.19 -4.84
C THR A 532 29.71 26.35 -5.58
N THR A 533 28.60 25.84 -5.07
CA THR A 533 27.29 25.90 -5.76
C THR A 533 26.37 27.04 -5.31
N LEU A 534 26.72 27.73 -4.22
CA LEU A 534 25.84 28.71 -3.55
C LEU A 534 25.95 30.15 -4.08
N LEU A 535 26.99 30.45 -4.86
CA LEU A 535 27.15 31.79 -5.42
C LEU A 535 26.20 32.09 -6.60
N ASN A 536 25.63 31.05 -7.23
CA ASN A 536 24.74 31.20 -8.38
C ASN A 536 23.25 31.27 -8.03
N ASN A 537 22.83 31.00 -6.76
CA ASN A 537 21.41 30.97 -6.39
C ASN A 537 20.91 32.25 -5.70
N ARG A 538 21.72 33.28 -5.59
CA ARG A 538 21.27 34.57 -5.05
C ARG A 538 20.28 35.32 -5.93
N ASP A 539 20.13 34.92 -7.18
CA ASP A 539 19.18 35.55 -8.11
C ASP A 539 17.75 34.95 -8.07
N ASN A 540 17.56 33.79 -7.45
CA ASN A 540 16.25 33.24 -7.21
C ASN A 540 15.85 33.50 -5.75
N ASP A 541 15.14 34.59 -5.52
CA ASP A 541 14.49 35.01 -4.26
C ASP A 541 13.36 34.05 -3.80
N GLU A 542 13.43 32.76 -4.09
CA GLU A 542 12.40 31.80 -3.74
C GLU A 542 12.69 31.14 -2.38
N LEU A 543 11.71 31.22 -1.49
CA LEU A 543 11.78 30.56 -0.18
C LEU A 543 11.67 29.04 -0.32
N PRO A 544 12.23 28.25 0.63
CA PRO A 544 12.15 26.80 0.60
C PRO A 544 10.70 26.33 0.46
N GLY A 545 10.48 25.34 -0.46
CA GLY A 545 9.15 24.85 -0.76
C GLY A 545 8.25 25.85 -1.50
N GLN A 546 8.85 26.86 -2.17
CA GLN A 546 8.12 27.92 -2.90
C GLN A 546 7.04 28.59 -2.04
N LEU A 547 7.34 28.76 -0.74
CA LEU A 547 6.41 29.33 0.22
C LEU A 547 5.96 30.74 -0.22
N ASN A 548 4.68 30.92 -0.48
CA ASN A 548 4.12 32.19 -0.94
C ASN A 548 2.65 32.32 -0.56
N PHE A 549 2.12 33.56 -0.61
CA PHE A 549 0.69 33.77 -0.44
C PHE A 549 -0.05 33.61 -1.77
N ALA A 550 -1.20 32.94 -1.72
CA ALA A 550 -2.06 32.70 -2.86
C ALA A 550 -3.53 32.96 -2.51
N ILE A 551 -4.34 33.09 -3.54
CA ILE A 551 -5.80 33.21 -3.42
C ILE A 551 -6.39 31.80 -3.52
N ARG A 552 -7.29 31.48 -2.57
CA ARG A 552 -8.06 30.25 -2.55
C ARG A 552 -9.17 30.30 -3.57
N ASN A 553 -9.43 29.20 -4.24
CA ASN A 553 -10.63 29.03 -5.04
C ASN A 553 -11.85 28.94 -4.10
N LEU A 554 -12.72 29.95 -4.15
CA LEU A 554 -13.93 30.05 -3.32
C LEU A 554 -15.15 29.69 -4.12
N THR A 555 -16.13 29.09 -3.47
CA THR A 555 -17.47 28.92 -4.03
C THR A 555 -18.19 30.29 -4.12
N GLU A 556 -19.17 30.41 -5.00
CA GLU A 556 -19.94 31.69 -5.15
C GLU A 556 -20.51 32.21 -3.83
N ALA A 557 -21.04 31.32 -3.00
CA ALA A 557 -21.56 31.66 -1.67
C ALA A 557 -20.48 32.13 -0.67
N GLU A 558 -19.26 31.66 -0.82
CA GLU A 558 -18.12 32.10 -0.03
C GLU A 558 -17.57 33.44 -0.56
N GLN A 559 -17.59 33.63 -1.88
CA GLN A 559 -17.18 34.90 -2.49
C GLN A 559 -18.04 36.07 -2.01
N GLU A 560 -19.37 35.89 -1.93
CA GLU A 560 -20.27 36.93 -1.38
C GLU A 560 -19.89 37.31 0.05
N LYS A 561 -19.54 36.33 0.89
CA LYS A 561 -19.15 36.60 2.28
C LYS A 561 -17.79 37.31 2.40
N VAL A 562 -16.91 37.07 1.44
CA VAL A 562 -15.58 37.70 1.40
C VAL A 562 -15.63 39.14 0.91
N MET A 563 -16.66 39.54 0.14
CA MET A 563 -16.80 40.89 -0.41
C MET A 563 -16.98 41.98 0.65
N ASP A 564 -17.46 41.64 1.85
CA ASP A 564 -17.56 42.58 2.96
C ASP A 564 -16.24 42.59 3.75
N PRO A 565 -15.45 43.68 3.70
CA PRO A 565 -14.21 43.80 4.43
C PRO A 565 -14.38 43.78 5.95
N ASP A 566 -15.57 44.16 6.45
CA ASP A 566 -15.87 44.18 7.87
C ASP A 566 -16.32 42.83 8.42
N ALA A 567 -16.77 41.93 7.55
CA ALA A 567 -17.20 40.59 7.96
C ALA A 567 -16.05 39.72 8.47
N LEU A 568 -16.35 38.78 9.36
CA LEU A 568 -15.36 37.82 9.91
C LEU A 568 -14.64 37.06 8.80
N HIS A 569 -15.34 36.76 7.72
CA HIS A 569 -14.87 35.97 6.59
C HIS A 569 -14.04 36.72 5.54
N ALA A 570 -13.78 38.02 5.74
CA ALA A 570 -13.12 38.88 4.75
C ALA A 570 -11.76 38.38 4.27
N LEU A 571 -11.02 37.61 5.09
CA LEU A 571 -9.71 37.08 4.76
C LEU A 571 -9.71 35.59 4.35
N ASP A 572 -10.88 34.97 4.18
CA ASP A 572 -11.01 33.55 3.87
C ASP A 572 -10.45 33.19 2.48
N PHE A 573 -10.26 34.17 1.61
CA PHE A 573 -9.61 33.99 0.30
C PHE A 573 -8.08 33.78 0.40
N LEU A 574 -7.46 34.24 1.50
CA LEU A 574 -6.02 34.16 1.66
C LEU A 574 -5.60 32.76 2.09
N ARG A 575 -4.65 32.19 1.37
CA ARG A 575 -3.98 30.95 1.76
C ARG A 575 -2.48 31.10 1.64
N LEU A 576 -1.78 30.32 2.42
CA LEU A 576 -0.35 30.15 2.30
C LEU A 576 -0.09 28.94 1.37
N GLN A 577 0.50 29.20 0.21
CA GLN A 577 0.84 28.15 -0.74
C GLN A 577 2.22 27.59 -0.40
N TYR A 578 2.30 26.28 -0.31
CA TYR A 578 3.53 25.55 -0.12
C TYR A 578 3.51 24.36 -1.08
N VAL A 579 4.62 24.16 -1.79
CA VAL A 579 4.83 23.02 -2.67
C VAL A 579 5.87 22.14 -2.01
N ALA A 580 5.45 20.97 -1.55
CA ALA A 580 6.39 20.01 -1.00
C ALA A 580 7.33 19.55 -2.10
N PRO A 581 8.67 19.79 -2.01
CA PRO A 581 9.57 19.28 -3.03
C PRO A 581 9.53 17.76 -3.03
N ALA A 582 9.60 17.17 -4.22
CA ALA A 582 9.78 15.73 -4.30
C ALA A 582 11.12 15.37 -3.62
N PRO A 583 11.15 14.48 -2.68
CA PRO A 583 10.22 13.42 -2.27
C PRO A 583 9.41 13.70 -1.00
N LEU A 584 9.53 14.88 -0.42
CA LEU A 584 8.88 15.22 0.86
C LEU A 584 7.36 15.17 0.78
N ASN A 585 6.79 15.17 -0.44
CA ASN A 585 5.37 14.94 -0.70
C ASN A 585 4.86 13.58 -0.17
N LEU A 586 5.75 12.60 0.06
CA LEU A 586 5.41 11.33 0.69
C LEU A 586 5.05 11.46 2.19
N VAL A 587 5.60 12.47 2.87
CA VAL A 587 5.34 12.76 4.28
C VAL A 587 4.38 13.94 4.41
N ILE A 588 4.64 15.03 3.66
CA ILE A 588 3.78 16.21 3.61
C ILE A 588 2.84 16.05 2.40
N THR A 589 1.81 15.26 2.56
CA THR A 589 0.86 14.92 1.49
C THR A 589 -0.02 16.11 1.12
N SER A 590 -0.68 16.03 -0.05
CA SER A 590 -1.69 17.02 -0.45
C SER A 590 -2.82 17.14 0.58
N THR A 591 -3.25 16.01 1.16
CA THR A 591 -4.26 15.97 2.23
C THR A 591 -3.78 16.65 3.50
N SER A 592 -2.51 16.50 3.87
CA SER A 592 -1.91 17.23 5.00
C SER A 592 -1.88 18.73 4.74
N LEU A 593 -1.55 19.15 3.51
CA LEU A 593 -1.55 20.57 3.12
C LEU A 593 -2.96 21.18 3.15
N GLU A 594 -4.00 20.43 2.78
CA GLU A 594 -5.39 20.86 2.94
C GLU A 594 -5.76 21.06 4.41
N LYS A 595 -5.31 20.16 5.30
CA LYS A 595 -5.50 20.31 6.75
C LYS A 595 -4.80 21.55 7.28
N TYR A 596 -3.56 21.82 6.86
CA TYR A 596 -2.84 23.05 7.20
C TYR A 596 -3.55 24.31 6.72
N ASP A 597 -4.03 24.31 5.48
CA ASP A 597 -4.77 25.44 4.94
C ASP A 597 -6.07 25.71 5.70
N TYR A 598 -6.77 24.65 6.14
CA TYR A 598 -7.97 24.79 6.94
C TYR A 598 -7.68 25.34 8.35
N ILE A 599 -6.60 24.91 8.97
CA ILE A 599 -6.13 25.47 10.26
C ILE A 599 -5.71 26.92 10.08
N PHE A 600 -4.94 27.24 9.05
CA PHE A 600 -4.47 28.60 8.76
C PHE A 600 -5.62 29.58 8.58
N LYS A 601 -6.68 29.18 7.87
CA LYS A 601 -7.91 29.97 7.71
C LYS A 601 -8.52 30.38 9.07
N PHE A 602 -8.60 29.43 10.00
CA PHE A 602 -9.12 29.71 11.35
C PHE A 602 -8.17 30.61 12.15
N LEU A 603 -6.87 30.37 12.08
CA LEU A 603 -5.87 31.17 12.79
C LEU A 603 -5.83 32.63 12.31
N LEU A 604 -6.06 32.89 11.02
CA LEU A 604 -6.19 34.26 10.48
C LEU A 604 -7.41 34.98 11.07
N ARG A 605 -8.54 34.32 11.21
CA ARG A 605 -9.71 34.88 11.86
C ARG A 605 -9.45 35.19 13.33
N LEU A 606 -8.77 34.27 14.03
CA LEU A 606 -8.40 34.49 15.44
C LEU A 606 -7.40 35.63 15.58
N LEU A 607 -6.42 35.74 14.68
CA LEU A 607 -5.44 36.82 14.65
C LEU A 607 -6.12 38.19 14.43
N ARG A 608 -7.13 38.25 13.54
CA ARG A 608 -7.97 39.45 13.34
C ARG A 608 -8.71 39.81 14.60
N MET A 609 -9.32 38.85 15.27
CA MET A 609 -10.05 39.12 16.52
C MET A 609 -9.15 39.63 17.63
N LEU A 610 -7.96 39.04 17.74
CA LEU A 610 -6.93 39.47 18.71
C LEU A 610 -6.50 40.90 18.43
N PHE A 611 -6.27 41.26 17.15
CA PHE A 611 -5.92 42.61 16.76
C PHE A 611 -7.05 43.62 17.10
N VAL A 612 -8.28 43.32 16.69
CA VAL A 612 -9.44 44.16 16.96
C VAL A 612 -9.62 44.43 18.44
N VAL A 613 -9.65 43.34 19.25
CA VAL A 613 -9.86 43.47 20.70
C VAL A 613 -8.74 44.24 21.40
N SER A 614 -7.49 44.10 20.92
CA SER A 614 -6.32 44.81 21.45
C SER A 614 -6.37 46.31 21.17
N HIS A 615 -6.95 46.70 20.03
CA HIS A 615 -7.03 48.11 19.58
C HIS A 615 -8.31 48.82 19.99
N LEU A 616 -9.27 48.14 20.69
CA LEU A 616 -10.43 48.79 21.24
C LEU A 616 -10.04 49.88 22.24
N PRO A 617 -10.71 51.08 22.25
CA PRO A 617 -10.41 52.14 23.18
C PRO A 617 -10.41 51.66 24.64
N ARG A 618 -9.47 52.18 25.42
CA ARG A 618 -9.34 51.74 26.83
C ARG A 618 -10.36 52.43 27.77
N ARG A 619 -10.86 53.61 27.39
CA ARG A 619 -11.79 54.41 28.20
C ARG A 619 -13.12 54.58 27.48
N TYR A 620 -14.17 54.08 28.10
CA TYR A 620 -15.56 54.28 27.67
C TYR A 620 -16.33 55.04 28.76
N ALA A 621 -17.19 55.92 28.36
CA ALA A 621 -18.10 56.63 29.29
C ALA A 621 -19.16 55.64 29.83
N ASP A 622 -19.65 54.77 28.98
CA ASP A 622 -20.68 53.76 29.30
C ASP A 622 -20.11 52.57 30.08
N SER A 623 -20.79 52.17 31.16
CA SER A 623 -20.46 51.01 31.96
C SER A 623 -20.57 49.71 31.16
N ASN A 624 -21.63 49.56 30.35
CA ASN A 624 -21.88 48.33 29.57
C ASN A 624 -20.81 48.16 28.48
N ALA A 625 -20.37 49.26 27.86
CA ALA A 625 -19.27 49.22 26.89
C ALA A 625 -17.95 48.81 27.52
N ARG A 626 -17.66 49.24 28.74
CA ARG A 626 -16.45 48.79 29.48
C ARG A 626 -16.51 47.31 29.84
N GLN A 627 -17.65 46.81 30.27
CA GLN A 627 -17.85 45.39 30.60
C GLN A 627 -17.74 44.56 29.34
N PHE A 628 -18.40 44.95 28.23
CA PHE A 628 -18.32 44.31 26.95
C PHE A 628 -16.88 44.13 26.51
N ARG A 629 -16.09 45.20 26.49
CA ARG A 629 -14.69 45.21 26.12
C ARG A 629 -13.88 44.20 26.98
N THR A 630 -14.08 44.23 28.31
CA THR A 630 -13.30 43.39 29.24
C THR A 630 -13.63 41.92 29.04
N GLU A 631 -14.92 41.57 28.91
CA GLU A 631 -15.35 40.18 28.67
C GLU A 631 -14.93 39.68 27.29
N ALA A 632 -15.07 40.50 26.24
CA ALA A 632 -14.61 40.19 24.89
C ALA A 632 -13.08 39.96 24.84
N TYR A 633 -12.32 40.85 25.48
CA TYR A 633 -10.87 40.73 25.58
C TYR A 633 -10.47 39.44 26.29
N HIS A 634 -11.11 39.16 27.42
CA HIS A 634 -10.84 37.92 28.17
C HIS A 634 -11.17 36.68 27.34
N PHE A 635 -12.32 36.63 26.69
CA PHE A 635 -12.72 35.51 25.85
C PHE A 635 -11.71 35.24 24.72
N VAL A 636 -11.38 36.29 23.94
CA VAL A 636 -10.47 36.15 22.79
C VAL A 636 -9.08 35.75 23.23
N ILE A 637 -8.52 36.35 24.28
CA ILE A 637 -7.17 36.03 24.79
C ILE A 637 -7.13 34.60 25.34
N THR A 638 -8.15 34.22 26.15
CA THR A 638 -8.16 32.86 26.71
C THR A 638 -8.30 31.82 25.60
N LEU A 639 -9.16 32.09 24.61
CA LEU A 639 -9.26 31.20 23.43
C LEU A 639 -7.94 31.13 22.65
N THR A 640 -7.28 32.27 22.45
CA THR A 640 -5.98 32.34 21.75
C THR A 640 -4.91 31.55 22.50
N ASN A 641 -4.80 31.73 23.80
CA ASN A 641 -3.85 30.99 24.63
C ASN A 641 -4.12 29.48 24.59
N TYR A 642 -5.38 29.09 24.67
CA TYR A 642 -5.77 27.69 24.54
C TYR A 642 -5.39 27.11 23.16
N VAL A 643 -5.72 27.83 22.07
CA VAL A 643 -5.42 27.40 20.71
C VAL A 643 -3.91 27.19 20.50
N PHE A 644 -3.09 28.17 20.90
CA PHE A 644 -1.65 28.05 20.69
C PHE A 644 -0.97 27.10 21.67
N GLN A 645 -1.29 27.13 22.95
CA GLN A 645 -0.61 26.30 23.95
C GLN A 645 -1.09 24.85 23.93
N THR A 646 -2.40 24.63 24.08
CA THR A 646 -2.96 23.27 24.19
C THR A 646 -3.32 22.69 22.82
N GLY A 647 -3.89 23.54 21.94
CA GLY A 647 -4.41 23.07 20.67
C GLY A 647 -3.33 22.75 19.63
N ILE A 648 -2.25 23.52 19.59
CA ILE A 648 -1.20 23.39 18.57
C ILE A 648 0.09 22.86 19.18
N THR A 649 0.58 23.45 20.28
CA THR A 649 1.92 23.17 20.78
C THR A 649 2.02 21.74 21.34
N GLU A 650 1.06 21.28 22.15
CA GLU A 650 1.11 19.94 22.73
C GLU A 650 1.16 18.83 21.65
N PRO A 651 0.20 18.74 20.69
CA PRO A 651 0.25 17.71 19.66
C PRO A 651 1.50 17.81 18.76
N TRP A 652 1.95 19.05 18.51
CA TRP A 652 3.15 19.25 17.70
C TRP A 652 4.43 18.84 18.43
N ASP A 653 4.55 19.13 19.71
CA ASP A 653 5.73 18.75 20.50
C ASP A 653 5.82 17.22 20.63
N ASP A 654 4.71 16.52 20.75
CA ASP A 654 4.68 15.05 20.71
C ASP A 654 5.22 14.53 19.36
N PHE A 655 4.79 15.13 18.25
CA PHE A 655 5.27 14.78 16.92
C PHE A 655 6.78 15.16 16.75
N ASP A 656 7.19 16.34 17.16
CA ASP A 656 8.59 16.78 17.07
C ASP A 656 9.52 15.91 17.94
N ASN A 657 9.07 15.47 19.11
CA ASN A 657 9.78 14.51 19.94
C ASN A 657 9.93 13.15 19.25
N PHE A 658 8.90 12.68 18.55
CA PHE A 658 9.01 11.49 17.75
C PHE A 658 10.05 11.64 16.63
N VAL A 659 9.99 12.75 15.87
CA VAL A 659 10.96 13.07 14.80
C VAL A 659 12.38 13.15 15.34
N ARG A 660 12.59 13.84 16.49
CA ARG A 660 13.90 13.92 17.15
C ARG A 660 14.41 12.54 17.60
N THR A 661 13.52 11.69 18.11
CA THR A 661 13.90 10.33 18.52
C THR A 661 14.38 9.53 17.32
N VAL A 662 13.72 9.63 16.18
CA VAL A 662 14.16 9.00 14.93
C VAL A 662 15.52 9.56 14.50
N GLU A 663 15.70 10.88 14.52
CA GLU A 663 16.95 11.56 14.15
C GLU A 663 18.13 11.17 15.06
N THR A 664 17.92 11.09 16.38
CA THR A 664 18.95 10.67 17.34
C THR A 664 19.34 9.20 17.12
N ARG A 665 18.38 8.32 16.89
CA ARG A 665 18.66 6.92 16.55
C ARG A 665 19.43 6.78 15.25
N LEU A 666 19.08 7.58 14.22
CA LEU A 666 19.86 7.62 12.98
C LEU A 666 21.31 8.04 13.23
N HIS A 667 21.51 9.07 14.05
CA HIS A 667 22.85 9.54 14.37
C HIS A 667 23.65 8.50 15.16
N GLU A 668 23.02 7.82 16.09
CA GLU A 668 23.63 6.71 16.85
C GLU A 668 24.00 5.53 15.94
N GLU A 669 23.13 5.17 14.98
CA GLU A 669 23.43 4.12 13.99
C GLU A 669 24.62 4.50 13.11
N ASP A 670 24.69 5.78 12.70
CA ASP A 670 25.80 6.26 11.87
C ASP A 670 27.14 6.24 12.62
N LEU A 671 27.14 6.59 13.90
CA LEU A 671 28.33 6.50 14.75
C LEU A 671 28.75 5.06 15.01
N ALA A 672 27.79 4.15 15.14
CA ALA A 672 28.04 2.73 15.35
C ALA A 672 28.43 1.98 14.05
N GLY A 673 28.30 2.62 12.87
CA GLY A 673 28.45 1.93 11.58
C GLY A 673 27.39 0.87 11.32
N GLU A 674 26.22 0.98 11.95
CA GLU A 674 25.08 0.07 11.79
C GLU A 674 24.05 0.68 10.82
N LEU A 675 23.22 -0.17 10.21
CA LEU A 675 22.15 0.26 9.30
C LEU A 675 20.87 -0.55 9.56
N GLY A 676 19.76 0.14 9.86
CA GLY A 676 18.46 -0.49 10.03
C GLY A 676 18.33 -1.39 11.27
N VAL A 677 19.15 -1.18 12.30
CA VAL A 677 19.13 -1.95 13.55
C VAL A 677 18.27 -1.22 14.59
N ARG A 678 18.47 0.09 14.75
CA ARG A 678 17.80 0.91 15.76
C ARG A 678 16.60 1.66 15.21
N VAL A 679 16.67 2.06 13.92
CA VAL A 679 15.57 2.73 13.22
C VAL A 679 14.73 1.68 12.51
N THR A 680 13.58 1.40 13.09
CA THR A 680 12.58 0.47 12.56
C THR A 680 11.44 1.21 11.84
N GLU A 681 11.35 2.50 12.07
CA GLU A 681 10.33 3.38 11.51
C GLU A 681 10.56 3.57 10.00
N GLY A 682 9.46 3.55 9.24
CA GLY A 682 9.46 3.83 7.80
C GLY A 682 8.87 5.21 7.47
N VAL A 683 8.90 5.60 6.21
CA VAL A 683 8.29 6.84 5.71
C VAL A 683 6.78 6.87 6.01
N ALA A 684 6.10 5.71 5.91
CA ALA A 684 4.70 5.57 6.27
C ALA A 684 4.43 5.92 7.74
N SER A 685 5.28 5.47 8.65
CA SER A 685 5.16 5.80 10.08
C SER A 685 5.31 7.30 10.35
N LEU A 686 6.23 7.97 9.65
CA LEU A 686 6.37 9.43 9.71
C LEU A 686 5.13 10.13 9.20
N ARG A 687 4.62 9.72 8.04
CA ARG A 687 3.39 10.26 7.44
C ARG A 687 2.19 10.08 8.38
N ASP A 688 1.97 8.88 8.88
CA ASP A 688 0.82 8.56 9.75
C ASP A 688 0.89 9.31 11.08
N THR A 689 2.08 9.48 11.64
CA THR A 689 2.27 10.25 12.88
C THR A 689 2.05 11.74 12.63
N HIS A 690 2.49 12.27 11.48
CA HIS A 690 2.22 13.63 11.06
C HIS A 690 0.72 13.88 10.86
N ASP A 691 0.03 12.98 10.16
CA ASP A 691 -1.41 13.07 9.95
C ASP A 691 -2.21 12.98 11.26
N LYS A 692 -1.82 12.11 12.19
CA LYS A 692 -2.40 12.03 13.52
C LYS A 692 -2.21 13.32 14.31
N CYS A 693 -1.03 13.94 14.22
CA CYS A 693 -0.77 15.23 14.83
C CYS A 693 -1.73 16.31 14.30
N LEU A 694 -1.89 16.41 12.96
CA LEU A 694 -2.81 17.36 12.35
C LEU A 694 -4.27 17.07 12.72
N ASP A 695 -4.66 15.82 12.78
CA ASP A 695 -6.01 15.44 13.20
C ASP A 695 -6.27 15.78 14.68
N SER A 696 -5.27 15.65 15.54
CA SER A 696 -5.36 16.07 16.94
C SER A 696 -5.49 17.60 17.06
N ILE A 697 -4.72 18.35 16.27
CA ILE A 697 -4.85 19.82 16.19
C ILE A 697 -6.24 20.22 15.71
N LEU A 698 -6.75 19.63 14.63
CA LEU A 698 -8.10 19.90 14.12
C LEU A 698 -9.19 19.61 15.17
N PHE A 699 -8.99 18.56 15.97
CA PHE A 699 -9.92 18.24 17.05
C PHE A 699 -9.87 19.28 18.17
N ALA A 700 -8.67 19.66 18.62
CA ALA A 700 -8.49 20.65 19.69
C ALA A 700 -8.99 22.05 19.30
N LEU A 701 -8.83 22.42 18.04
CA LEU A 701 -9.31 23.69 17.46
C LEU A 701 -10.81 23.67 17.12
N LEU A 702 -11.54 22.61 17.41
CA LEU A 702 -12.98 22.47 17.13
C LEU A 702 -13.34 22.51 15.63
N LEU A 703 -12.40 22.14 14.77
CA LEU A 703 -12.55 22.23 13.31
C LEU A 703 -13.10 20.94 12.66
N ARG A 704 -13.24 19.83 13.40
CA ARG A 704 -13.81 18.59 12.85
C ARG A 704 -15.29 18.75 12.48
N ARG A 705 -15.77 18.05 11.47
CA ARG A 705 -17.18 18.09 10.99
C ARG A 705 -18.22 17.96 12.11
N ARG A 706 -17.96 17.11 13.12
CA ARG A 706 -18.86 16.93 14.28
C ARG A 706 -18.93 18.14 15.20
N GLN A 707 -17.91 19.00 15.20
CA GLN A 707 -17.76 20.16 16.06
C GLN A 707 -18.25 21.46 15.39
N ARG A 708 -18.73 21.39 14.14
CA ARG A 708 -19.15 22.56 13.35
C ARG A 708 -20.17 23.44 14.05
N LYS A 709 -21.09 22.84 14.84
CA LYS A 709 -22.09 23.61 15.61
C LYS A 709 -21.45 24.43 16.72
N ILE A 710 -20.37 23.94 17.32
CA ILE A 710 -19.65 24.68 18.37
C ILE A 710 -18.86 25.79 17.73
N MET A 711 -18.21 25.54 16.59
CA MET A 711 -17.50 26.58 15.86
C MET A 711 -18.44 27.70 15.40
N ALA A 712 -19.64 27.39 14.96
CA ALA A 712 -20.64 28.40 14.60
C ALA A 712 -20.96 29.33 15.79
N LEU A 713 -21.02 28.85 17.04
CA LEU A 713 -21.19 29.68 18.22
C LEU A 713 -19.98 30.61 18.44
N VAL A 714 -18.78 30.15 18.19
CA VAL A 714 -17.56 30.98 18.29
C VAL A 714 -17.59 32.06 17.21
N GLU A 715 -17.98 31.71 15.99
CA GLU A 715 -18.14 32.70 14.89
C GLU A 715 -19.18 33.74 15.22
N GLU A 716 -20.32 33.38 15.78
CA GLU A 716 -21.36 34.32 16.23
C GLU A 716 -20.85 35.28 17.35
N ILE A 717 -20.03 34.76 18.28
CA ILE A 717 -19.39 35.59 19.31
C ILE A 717 -18.44 36.60 18.65
N PHE A 718 -17.65 36.16 17.69
CA PHE A 718 -16.72 36.99 16.94
C PHE A 718 -17.46 38.09 16.15
N ASP A 719 -18.58 37.77 15.50
CA ASP A 719 -19.42 38.72 14.78
C ASP A 719 -19.99 39.81 15.73
N HIS A 720 -20.40 39.47 16.95
CA HIS A 720 -20.83 40.45 17.92
C HIS A 720 -19.71 41.39 18.36
N ILE A 721 -18.47 40.89 18.48
CA ILE A 721 -17.29 41.72 18.80
C ILE A 721 -16.95 42.64 17.64
N LEU A 722 -17.02 42.20 16.39
CA LEU A 722 -16.79 43.03 15.21
C LEU A 722 -17.86 44.10 15.06
N LEU A 723 -19.15 43.79 15.31
CA LEU A 723 -20.23 44.74 15.31
C LEU A 723 -20.01 45.83 16.35
N PHE A 724 -19.58 45.48 17.57
CA PHE A 724 -19.23 46.43 18.60
C PHE A 724 -18.08 47.32 18.17
N ALA A 725 -17.02 46.78 17.60
CA ALA A 725 -15.88 47.54 17.08
C ALA A 725 -16.33 48.54 15.98
N LYS A 726 -17.19 48.11 15.07
CA LYS A 726 -17.74 48.93 13.99
C LYS A 726 -18.60 50.09 14.53
N MET A 727 -19.44 49.82 15.52
CA MET A 727 -20.25 50.86 16.18
C MET A 727 -19.40 51.94 16.85
N GLN A 728 -18.26 51.56 17.39
CA GLN A 728 -17.33 52.51 18.02
C GLN A 728 -16.56 53.38 17.02
N ASN A 729 -16.25 52.83 15.84
CA ASN A 729 -15.52 53.55 14.79
C ASN A 729 -16.41 54.52 13.99
N SER A 730 -17.70 54.21 13.88
CA SER A 730 -18.64 54.95 13.02
C SER A 730 -19.35 56.11 13.69
N ASN A 731 -19.06 56.55 14.90
CA ASN A 731 -19.62 57.71 15.59
C ASN A 731 -21.11 58.10 15.26
N THR A 732 -21.81 57.28 14.51
CA THR A 732 -23.18 57.46 14.01
C THR A 732 -24.15 56.69 14.87
N GLN A 733 -24.78 57.39 15.79
CA GLN A 733 -25.95 56.93 16.55
C GLN A 733 -27.23 56.82 15.65
N GLN A 734 -27.14 56.37 14.43
CA GLN A 734 -28.33 56.19 13.60
C GLN A 734 -28.68 54.70 13.44
N GLY A 735 -29.70 54.27 14.20
CA GLY A 735 -30.50 53.10 13.88
C GLY A 735 -29.92 51.72 14.32
N GLY A 736 -28.89 51.68 15.18
CA GLY A 736 -28.26 50.40 15.62
C GLY A 736 -28.82 49.88 16.95
N GLU A 737 -28.64 48.59 17.20
CA GLU A 737 -28.91 47.92 18.48
C GLU A 737 -28.19 48.68 19.61
N SER A 738 -28.81 48.79 20.79
CA SER A 738 -28.20 49.43 21.93
C SER A 738 -26.98 48.59 22.39
N VAL A 739 -25.92 49.25 22.89
CA VAL A 739 -24.72 48.59 23.45
C VAL A 739 -25.11 47.57 24.53
N GLU A 740 -26.14 47.88 25.29
CA GLU A 740 -26.70 46.98 26.32
C GLU A 740 -27.28 45.70 25.74
N ALA A 741 -28.04 45.79 24.64
CA ALA A 741 -28.62 44.62 23.96
C ALA A 741 -27.52 43.76 23.35
N LEU A 742 -26.49 44.36 22.76
CA LEU A 742 -25.35 43.66 22.18
C LEU A 742 -24.53 42.98 23.27
N TYR A 743 -24.33 43.59 24.43
CA TYR A 743 -23.67 42.98 25.58
C TYR A 743 -24.44 41.78 26.15
N ALA A 744 -25.76 41.92 26.28
CA ALA A 744 -26.60 40.81 26.73
C ALA A 744 -26.52 39.61 25.74
N LYS A 745 -26.49 39.85 24.41
CA LYS A 745 -26.33 38.86 23.39
C LYS A 745 -24.98 38.16 23.49
N LEU A 746 -23.88 38.94 23.59
CA LEU A 746 -22.53 38.39 23.74
C LEU A 746 -22.45 37.46 24.95
N ARG A 747 -22.86 37.92 26.10
CA ARG A 747 -22.84 37.16 27.35
C ARG A 747 -23.69 35.89 27.27
N GLY A 748 -24.89 36.00 26.66
CA GLY A 748 -25.76 34.85 26.41
C GLY A 748 -25.11 33.80 25.54
N LYS A 749 -24.44 34.19 24.44
CA LYS A 749 -23.74 33.26 23.51
C LYS A 749 -22.54 32.62 24.16
N ILE A 750 -21.74 33.35 24.97
CA ILE A 750 -20.59 32.77 25.68
C ILE A 750 -21.08 31.72 26.70
N ARG A 751 -22.18 32.02 27.44
CA ARG A 751 -22.76 31.03 28.36
C ARG A 751 -23.25 29.77 27.65
N VAL A 752 -23.91 29.89 26.49
CA VAL A 752 -24.35 28.77 25.67
C VAL A 752 -23.13 27.98 25.20
N PHE A 753 -22.08 28.62 24.71
CA PHE A 753 -20.85 28.00 24.30
C PHE A 753 -20.23 27.15 25.43
N LEU A 754 -20.06 27.73 26.62
CA LEU A 754 -19.52 27.02 27.79
C LEU A 754 -20.40 25.86 28.23
N SER A 755 -21.74 26.05 28.25
CA SER A 755 -22.71 24.99 28.56
C SER A 755 -22.61 23.82 27.58
N VAL A 756 -22.46 24.10 26.28
CA VAL A 756 -22.29 23.07 25.26
C VAL A 756 -20.96 22.35 25.44
N CYS A 757 -19.86 23.09 25.69
CA CYS A 757 -18.54 22.50 25.93
C CYS A 757 -18.57 21.59 27.17
N ARG A 758 -19.17 22.01 28.29
CA ARG A 758 -19.39 21.16 29.50
C ARG A 758 -20.23 19.93 29.20
N GLY A 759 -21.29 20.06 28.41
CA GLY A 759 -22.15 18.94 28.02
C GLY A 759 -21.49 17.90 27.12
N LEU A 760 -20.38 18.27 26.49
CA LEU A 760 -19.58 17.37 25.65
C LEU A 760 -18.42 16.72 26.42
N THR A 761 -17.95 17.39 27.48
CA THR A 761 -16.95 16.82 28.39
C THR A 761 -17.54 15.54 29.02
N GLY A 762 -16.95 14.39 28.75
CA GLY A 762 -17.42 13.10 29.27
C GLY A 762 -18.32 12.28 28.35
N LYS A 763 -18.61 12.70 27.10
CA LYS A 763 -19.25 11.85 26.08
C LYS A 763 -18.23 11.10 25.27
N GLN A 764 -18.56 9.84 24.90
CA GLN A 764 -17.71 9.01 24.04
C GLN A 764 -17.41 9.73 22.72
N GLY A 765 -16.11 9.94 22.42
CA GLY A 765 -15.65 10.74 21.29
C GLY A 765 -15.37 12.22 21.59
N TYR A 766 -15.62 12.68 22.85
CA TYR A 766 -15.32 14.01 23.34
C TYR A 766 -14.71 13.99 24.77
N GLY A 767 -14.28 12.83 25.29
CA GLY A 767 -13.64 12.77 26.61
C GLY A 767 -13.98 11.57 27.49
N LYS A 768 -14.46 10.44 26.92
CA LYS A 768 -14.57 9.18 27.67
C LYS A 768 -13.89 8.04 26.92
N GLY A 769 -12.59 7.99 26.97
CA GLY A 769 -11.78 6.87 26.58
C GLY A 769 -10.42 7.01 27.25
N ARG A 770 -9.94 6.07 27.87
CA ARG A 770 -8.63 5.86 28.52
C ARG A 770 -7.54 6.94 28.31
N GLY A 771 -7.70 8.12 28.91
CA GLY A 771 -6.57 9.00 29.25
C GLY A 771 -5.73 9.55 28.08
N THR A 772 -6.31 9.78 26.90
CA THR A 772 -5.61 10.43 25.79
C THR A 772 -5.65 11.96 25.95
N VAL A 773 -4.60 12.65 25.49
CA VAL A 773 -4.46 14.13 25.54
C VAL A 773 -5.66 14.83 24.91
N GLU A 774 -6.25 14.25 23.86
CA GLU A 774 -7.45 14.74 23.18
C GLU A 774 -8.66 14.86 24.11
N GLU A 775 -8.79 14.01 25.11
CA GLU A 775 -9.96 13.93 25.98
C GLU A 775 -10.04 15.07 26.99
N ASN A 776 -8.89 15.58 27.40
CA ASN A 776 -8.78 16.65 28.38
C ASN A 776 -8.76 18.04 27.75
N SER A 777 -8.63 18.14 26.44
CA SER A 777 -8.50 19.44 25.76
C SER A 777 -9.73 20.35 25.93
N MET A 778 -10.94 19.77 25.80
CA MET A 778 -12.21 20.50 26.00
C MET A 778 -12.39 20.92 27.45
N GLU A 779 -12.04 20.07 28.40
CA GLU A 779 -12.13 20.39 29.83
C GLU A 779 -11.17 21.53 30.19
N ARG A 780 -9.95 21.52 29.67
CA ARG A 780 -8.97 22.61 29.85
C ARG A 780 -9.49 23.94 29.29
N LEU A 781 -10.15 23.92 28.12
CA LEU A 781 -10.76 25.12 27.57
C LEU A 781 -11.83 25.70 28.51
N VAL A 782 -12.73 24.85 29.00
CA VAL A 782 -13.80 25.27 29.92
C VAL A 782 -13.21 25.83 31.20
N VAL A 783 -12.25 25.12 31.82
CA VAL A 783 -11.58 25.57 33.05
C VAL A 783 -10.86 26.90 32.83
N ALA A 784 -10.12 27.07 31.70
CA ALA A 784 -9.43 28.30 31.40
C ALA A 784 -10.38 29.51 31.25
N MET A 785 -11.59 29.29 30.68
CA MET A 785 -12.61 30.32 30.53
C MET A 785 -13.28 30.70 31.84
N GLU A 786 -13.43 29.73 32.78
CA GLU A 786 -14.16 29.92 34.03
C GLU A 786 -13.27 30.36 35.19
N MET A 787 -11.96 30.21 35.06
CA MET A 787 -10.99 30.45 36.14
C MET A 787 -11.13 31.86 36.77
N ASN A 788 -11.52 32.88 35.98
CA ASN A 788 -11.65 34.25 36.43
C ASN A 788 -13.07 34.62 36.85
N GLY A 789 -14.04 33.74 36.80
CA GLY A 789 -15.42 33.95 37.24
C GLY A 789 -16.25 34.94 36.40
N TYR A 790 -15.74 35.42 35.23
CA TYR A 790 -16.47 36.37 34.39
C TYR A 790 -17.75 35.81 33.79
N PHE A 791 -17.79 34.51 33.52
CA PHE A 791 -18.89 33.86 32.80
C PHE A 791 -19.70 32.92 33.68
N ALA A 792 -19.47 32.91 34.98
CA ALA A 792 -20.18 32.10 35.95
C ALA A 792 -21.66 32.51 36.12
#